data_8e5fc905542323c2b9041c7db4ff59a3
#
_entry.id   8e5fc905542323c2b9041c7db4ff59a3
#
_cell.length_a   1.000
_cell.length_b   1.000
_cell.length_c   1.000
_cell.angle_alpha   90.00
_cell.angle_beta   90.00
_cell.angle_gamma   90.00
#
_symmetry.space_group_name_H-M   'P 1'
#
loop_
_entity.id
_entity.type
_entity.pdbx_description
1 polymer ?
#
loop_
_entity_poly.entity_id
_entity_poly.type
_entity_poly.pdbx_seq_one_letter_code
_entity_poly.pdbx_strand_id
1 'polypeptide(L)'
;MDYPDHICVHHLFEASVAQAPDQVAVVYGGDELSYRDLDRQANQLAHLLIEKGIGPDKAVAIGIERSLHLPIALLAVLKAGGAIVPLDLDAPVERNRHMLTDSGASICLINTNTLPIPDDVALLIDVSQSEIYMDKPITVPSTQVGPDHLVAIYYTSGTTGKPKGVSVRHQGWVNRICWMQHQFKLDSHETVLQKTTLTFDDVGLEYFWTWMAGARVALLEPGFHRDPYAIIQALKQYEVAIVFFVPSMLKMILERISVADLEQLASLRDVFSSGEALKPEMVAAFHHNLPERNLHNSYGVTEVSIDSTIHMNVPLEGLRARRNISIGRPIGNNFIYVLDEMQNPVPIGVHGYLYIGGVGLARGYYGDPVKTGQAFFANPFTDGRIYRTGDIAYYDATGKLYIVGRIDNQLKIRGMRVELGEITDVISRHADIQECAMLAERWGDDEELSLSAYIQLAPSSEILSTDLRNFCRTLLPSHMIPSRFITIDRIPLNSNGKLDKAALKQLDRGTLKDYIAAPQDELEEKVMQIFMDILGVDTIHLHESFFDQGGHSIKAVRLMDVLNRTFKTQLSVITLFDYSTVTEIARIIREGNLPQDQSIVVLKEGERADEIPLFLIPTGGGNLINYYELVSQLEGLNIYGFVPKGYENDEEPLYTVQELAQYYYGVLTQLHPIGPYRLLGWSFGGNVAFEMARIIEDAGQQLEWLIILDAPARSHERDVRPINKMEALAELANNNGYEFVPSGDYEIQLKEVMHHFPDDGIIGHLKVRLANEVAFDNYYSAEPIQSDIHLLYATAQDEQSPVPLTDAQVWHAKTTGTCTSTPIPGHHENLIDYNHAVNVAQYVNQMVKGWIR
;
A
#
# COMPACT_ATOMS: atom_id res chain seq x y z
N MET A 1 -31.96 -12.36 -14.56
CA MET A 1 -30.79 -13.10 -15.10
C MET A 1 -30.74 -14.46 -14.43
N ASP A 2 -30.56 -15.52 -15.20
CA ASP A 2 -30.32 -16.85 -14.63
C ASP A 2 -28.89 -16.95 -14.12
N TYR A 3 -28.72 -17.56 -12.97
CA TYR A 3 -27.44 -17.82 -12.33
C TYR A 3 -27.57 -19.09 -11.47
N PRO A 4 -26.47 -19.79 -11.13
CA PRO A 4 -26.53 -21.01 -10.32
C PRO A 4 -26.82 -20.69 -8.84
N ASP A 5 -28.10 -20.58 -8.47
CA ASP A 5 -28.58 -20.14 -7.16
C ASP A 5 -28.40 -21.16 -6.03
N HIS A 6 -27.97 -22.38 -6.38
CA HIS A 6 -27.79 -23.53 -5.49
C HIS A 6 -26.35 -23.79 -5.09
N ILE A 7 -25.38 -23.01 -5.60
CA ILE A 7 -23.94 -23.20 -5.32
C ILE A 7 -23.36 -22.09 -4.44
N CYS A 8 -22.19 -22.36 -3.86
CA CYS A 8 -21.38 -21.41 -3.13
C CYS A 8 -20.27 -20.82 -4.00
N VAL A 9 -19.66 -19.73 -3.56
CA VAL A 9 -18.64 -18.98 -4.31
C VAL A 9 -17.42 -19.84 -4.69
N HIS A 10 -16.94 -20.69 -3.79
CA HIS A 10 -15.78 -21.57 -4.04
C HIS A 10 -16.04 -22.62 -5.13
N HIS A 11 -17.31 -23.03 -5.36
CA HIS A 11 -17.65 -23.94 -6.45
C HIS A 11 -17.39 -23.32 -7.84
N LEU A 12 -17.47 -21.96 -7.96
CA LEU A 12 -17.11 -21.26 -9.19
C LEU A 12 -15.62 -21.44 -9.52
N PHE A 13 -14.76 -21.32 -8.51
CA PHE A 13 -13.32 -21.59 -8.63
C PHE A 13 -13.06 -23.07 -8.97
N GLU A 14 -13.69 -24.02 -8.27
CA GLU A 14 -13.53 -25.46 -8.50
C GLU A 14 -13.92 -25.87 -9.93
N ALA A 15 -14.92 -25.21 -10.50
CA ALA A 15 -15.29 -25.44 -11.90
C ALA A 15 -14.15 -25.05 -12.87
N SER A 16 -13.43 -23.98 -12.58
CA SER A 16 -12.27 -23.54 -13.37
C SER A 16 -11.06 -24.47 -13.16
N VAL A 17 -10.82 -24.95 -11.94
CA VAL A 17 -9.80 -25.97 -11.68
C VAL A 17 -10.03 -27.23 -12.53
N ALA A 18 -11.29 -27.66 -12.67
CA ALA A 18 -11.63 -28.83 -13.47
C ALA A 18 -11.41 -28.62 -14.98
N GLN A 19 -11.54 -27.38 -15.47
CA GLN A 19 -11.38 -27.03 -16.87
C GLN A 19 -9.93 -26.78 -17.27
N ALA A 20 -9.17 -26.05 -16.46
CA ALA A 20 -7.82 -25.59 -16.79
C ALA A 20 -6.89 -25.64 -15.54
N PRO A 21 -6.59 -26.85 -15.02
CA PRO A 21 -5.86 -27.01 -13.75
C PRO A 21 -4.45 -26.45 -13.77
N ASP A 22 -3.78 -26.48 -14.92
CA ASP A 22 -2.38 -26.07 -15.04
C ASP A 22 -2.20 -24.61 -15.45
N GLN A 23 -3.30 -23.87 -15.63
CA GLN A 23 -3.27 -22.44 -15.87
C GLN A 23 -2.90 -21.68 -14.59
N VAL A 24 -2.22 -20.55 -14.73
CA VAL A 24 -1.85 -19.69 -13.60
C VAL A 24 -3.09 -19.02 -13.03
N ALA A 25 -3.37 -19.23 -11.76
CA ALA A 25 -4.50 -18.64 -11.04
C ALA A 25 -4.11 -17.34 -10.32
N VAL A 26 -2.85 -17.27 -9.83
CA VAL A 26 -2.33 -16.14 -9.06
C VAL A 26 -0.86 -15.93 -9.41
N VAL A 27 -0.47 -14.66 -9.57
CA VAL A 27 0.93 -14.25 -9.68
C VAL A 27 1.24 -13.19 -8.64
N TYR A 28 2.44 -13.28 -8.03
CA TYR A 28 2.93 -12.37 -7.02
C TYR A 28 4.46 -12.32 -7.02
N GLY A 29 5.06 -11.17 -7.31
CA GLY A 29 6.50 -10.93 -7.25
C GLY A 29 7.35 -11.87 -8.12
N GLY A 30 6.77 -12.44 -9.19
CA GLY A 30 7.43 -13.46 -10.03
C GLY A 30 7.07 -14.89 -9.68
N ASP A 31 6.51 -15.15 -8.49
CA ASP A 31 5.99 -16.46 -8.10
C ASP A 31 4.58 -16.69 -8.62
N GLU A 32 4.26 -17.91 -9.02
CA GLU A 32 2.97 -18.29 -9.59
C GLU A 32 2.36 -19.49 -8.87
N LEU A 33 1.04 -19.47 -8.74
CA LEU A 33 0.27 -20.65 -8.36
C LEU A 33 -0.68 -21.05 -9.48
N SER A 34 -0.59 -22.30 -9.93
CA SER A 34 -1.58 -22.85 -10.83
C SER A 34 -2.93 -23.03 -10.11
N TYR A 35 -4.03 -23.12 -10.88
CA TYR A 35 -5.34 -23.46 -10.34
C TYR A 35 -5.30 -24.76 -9.52
N ARG A 36 -4.57 -25.77 -10.00
CA ARG A 36 -4.36 -27.06 -9.31
C ARG A 36 -3.65 -26.91 -7.98
N ASP A 37 -2.55 -26.15 -7.95
CA ASP A 37 -1.73 -26.01 -6.73
C ASP A 37 -2.46 -25.18 -5.68
N LEU A 38 -3.14 -24.10 -6.11
CA LEU A 38 -4.00 -23.29 -5.25
C LEU A 38 -5.14 -24.13 -4.65
N ASP A 39 -5.83 -24.94 -5.49
CA ASP A 39 -6.89 -25.83 -5.02
C ASP A 39 -6.40 -26.87 -4.03
N ARG A 40 -5.26 -27.50 -4.33
CA ARG A 40 -4.65 -28.52 -3.46
C ARG A 40 -4.31 -27.95 -2.09
N GLN A 41 -3.62 -26.80 -2.03
CA GLN A 41 -3.23 -26.20 -0.77
C GLN A 41 -4.47 -25.69 0.01
N ALA A 42 -5.44 -25.09 -0.68
CA ALA A 42 -6.70 -24.68 -0.06
C ALA A 42 -7.49 -25.87 0.50
N ASN A 43 -7.53 -27.01 -0.20
CA ASN A 43 -8.18 -28.23 0.31
C ASN A 43 -7.49 -28.76 1.57
N GLN A 44 -6.16 -28.81 1.59
CA GLN A 44 -5.38 -29.25 2.74
C GLN A 44 -5.63 -28.36 3.97
N LEU A 45 -5.57 -27.04 3.81
CA LEU A 45 -5.86 -26.10 4.89
C LEU A 45 -7.34 -26.16 5.32
N ALA A 46 -8.28 -26.37 4.39
CA ALA A 46 -9.70 -26.54 4.70
C ALA A 46 -9.96 -27.78 5.56
N HIS A 47 -9.30 -28.91 5.28
CA HIS A 47 -9.39 -30.13 6.13
C HIS A 47 -8.88 -29.84 7.55
N LEU A 48 -7.79 -29.10 7.72
CA LEU A 48 -7.31 -28.68 9.03
C LEU A 48 -8.36 -27.81 9.76
N LEU A 49 -8.96 -26.84 9.06
CA LEU A 49 -10.00 -25.98 9.64
C LEU A 49 -11.22 -26.78 10.09
N ILE A 50 -11.66 -27.77 9.31
CA ILE A 50 -12.76 -28.67 9.67
C ILE A 50 -12.41 -29.51 10.92
N GLU A 51 -11.19 -30.04 11.01
CA GLU A 51 -10.69 -30.74 12.21
C GLU A 51 -10.72 -29.85 13.45
N LYS A 52 -10.54 -28.55 13.29
CA LYS A 52 -10.64 -27.54 14.34
C LYS A 52 -12.07 -27.06 14.61
N GLY A 53 -13.07 -27.65 13.94
CA GLY A 53 -14.47 -27.36 14.20
C GLY A 53 -15.10 -26.28 13.34
N ILE A 54 -14.45 -25.83 12.28
CA ILE A 54 -15.03 -24.89 11.32
C ILE A 54 -16.05 -25.61 10.44
N GLY A 55 -17.15 -24.92 10.12
CA GLY A 55 -18.25 -25.40 9.30
C GLY A 55 -19.22 -24.26 8.99
N PRO A 56 -20.42 -24.52 8.48
CA PRO A 56 -21.37 -23.50 8.04
C PRO A 56 -21.62 -22.39 9.08
N ASP A 57 -21.52 -21.15 8.64
CA ASP A 57 -21.70 -19.92 9.44
C ASP A 57 -20.68 -19.75 10.62
N LYS A 58 -19.62 -20.55 10.69
CA LYS A 58 -18.55 -20.34 11.67
C LYS A 58 -17.55 -19.32 11.14
N ALA A 59 -17.32 -18.28 11.93
CA ALA A 59 -16.39 -17.21 11.60
C ALA A 59 -14.93 -17.68 11.71
N VAL A 60 -14.13 -17.36 10.70
CA VAL A 60 -12.68 -17.48 10.71
C VAL A 60 -12.08 -16.12 10.35
N ALA A 61 -11.27 -15.57 11.24
CA ALA A 61 -10.61 -14.31 11.01
C ALA A 61 -9.41 -14.49 10.07
N ILE A 62 -9.15 -13.50 9.22
CA ILE A 62 -8.01 -13.46 8.32
C ILE A 62 -7.25 -12.17 8.57
N GLY A 63 -6.06 -12.31 9.16
CA GLY A 63 -5.05 -11.28 9.37
C GLY A 63 -3.80 -11.60 8.56
N ILE A 64 -3.95 -11.64 7.23
CA ILE A 64 -2.89 -12.02 6.30
C ILE A 64 -2.62 -10.84 5.36
N GLU A 65 -1.37 -10.43 5.27
CA GLU A 65 -0.93 -9.49 4.24
C GLU A 65 -1.00 -10.12 2.84
N ARG A 66 -1.10 -9.27 1.80
CA ARG A 66 -1.09 -9.75 0.42
C ARG A 66 0.15 -10.59 0.14
N SER A 67 -0.08 -11.83 -0.22
CA SER A 67 0.93 -12.84 -0.52
C SER A 67 0.21 -14.03 -1.15
N LEU A 68 0.93 -15.01 -1.64
CA LEU A 68 0.33 -16.25 -2.15
C LEU A 68 -0.46 -17.03 -1.08
N HIS A 69 -0.21 -16.80 0.21
CA HIS A 69 -0.96 -17.42 1.30
C HIS A 69 -2.38 -16.86 1.47
N LEU A 70 -2.62 -15.61 1.09
CA LEU A 70 -3.95 -15.01 1.23
C LEU A 70 -5.02 -15.70 0.38
N PRO A 71 -4.85 -15.94 -0.95
CA PRO A 71 -5.80 -16.69 -1.76
C PRO A 71 -6.02 -18.13 -1.25
N ILE A 72 -4.98 -18.81 -0.75
CA ILE A 72 -5.09 -20.13 -0.14
C ILE A 72 -6.01 -20.08 1.08
N ALA A 73 -5.80 -19.11 1.97
CA ALA A 73 -6.59 -18.92 3.18
C ALA A 73 -8.06 -18.61 2.88
N LEU A 74 -8.32 -17.69 1.93
CA LEU A 74 -9.69 -17.33 1.51
C LEU A 74 -10.46 -18.56 1.01
N LEU A 75 -9.88 -19.31 0.09
CA LEU A 75 -10.50 -20.53 -0.44
C LEU A 75 -10.65 -21.61 0.64
N ALA A 76 -9.65 -21.79 1.50
CA ALA A 76 -9.70 -22.79 2.55
C ALA A 76 -10.85 -22.55 3.54
N VAL A 77 -11.06 -21.29 3.97
CA VAL A 77 -12.19 -20.94 4.84
C VAL A 77 -13.52 -21.26 4.18
N LEU A 78 -13.70 -20.88 2.91
CA LEU A 78 -14.94 -21.13 2.18
C LEU A 78 -15.19 -22.61 1.90
N LYS A 79 -14.13 -23.37 1.56
CA LYS A 79 -14.19 -24.81 1.35
C LYS A 79 -14.46 -25.58 2.67
N ALA A 80 -14.02 -25.07 3.80
CA ALA A 80 -14.39 -25.58 5.12
C ALA A 80 -15.85 -25.25 5.51
N GLY A 81 -16.53 -24.42 4.73
CA GLY A 81 -17.88 -23.91 4.99
C GLY A 81 -17.93 -22.70 5.92
N GLY A 82 -16.78 -22.17 6.32
CA GLY A 82 -16.67 -21.03 7.22
C GLY A 82 -16.99 -19.69 6.56
N ALA A 83 -17.18 -18.67 7.37
CA ALA A 83 -17.35 -17.26 6.97
C ALA A 83 -16.08 -16.48 7.23
N ILE A 84 -15.60 -15.74 6.25
CA ILE A 84 -14.41 -14.89 6.33
C ILE A 84 -14.70 -13.67 7.21
N VAL A 85 -13.82 -13.37 8.17
CA VAL A 85 -13.81 -12.11 8.93
C VAL A 85 -12.49 -11.40 8.61
N PRO A 86 -12.49 -10.42 7.70
CA PRO A 86 -11.28 -9.67 7.38
C PRO A 86 -10.86 -8.79 8.56
N LEU A 87 -9.60 -8.87 8.97
CA LEU A 87 -9.03 -7.95 9.94
C LEU A 87 -8.30 -6.79 9.25
N ASP A 88 -8.34 -5.63 9.86
CA ASP A 88 -7.57 -4.47 9.41
C ASP A 88 -6.20 -4.48 10.11
N LEU A 89 -5.14 -4.71 9.34
CA LEU A 89 -3.78 -4.83 9.85
C LEU A 89 -3.18 -3.48 10.25
N ASP A 90 -3.72 -2.37 9.70
CA ASP A 90 -3.36 -1.00 10.06
C ASP A 90 -4.20 -0.46 11.24
N ALA A 91 -5.19 -1.23 11.72
CA ALA A 91 -6.08 -0.79 12.80
C ALA A 91 -5.49 -1.07 14.19
N PRO A 92 -5.92 -0.30 15.22
CA PRO A 92 -5.56 -0.57 16.59
C PRO A 92 -5.95 -2.00 17.04
N VAL A 93 -5.12 -2.63 17.89
CA VAL A 93 -5.35 -3.99 18.44
C VAL A 93 -6.75 -4.14 19.05
N GLU A 94 -7.24 -3.13 19.77
CA GLU A 94 -8.55 -3.17 20.40
C GLU A 94 -9.71 -3.20 19.40
N ARG A 95 -9.52 -2.64 18.20
CA ARG A 95 -10.51 -2.77 17.13
C ARG A 95 -10.58 -4.19 16.59
N ASN A 96 -9.44 -4.82 16.34
CA ASN A 96 -9.37 -6.21 15.92
C ASN A 96 -9.88 -7.14 17.05
N ARG A 97 -9.57 -6.85 18.32
CA ARG A 97 -10.13 -7.56 19.49
C ARG A 97 -11.66 -7.54 19.50
N HIS A 98 -12.25 -6.36 19.25
CA HIS A 98 -13.70 -6.23 19.16
C HIS A 98 -14.27 -7.10 18.03
N MET A 99 -13.67 -7.06 16.84
CA MET A 99 -14.14 -7.82 15.67
C MET A 99 -14.06 -9.33 15.92
N LEU A 100 -12.97 -9.82 16.51
CA LEU A 100 -12.81 -11.23 16.89
C LEU A 100 -13.84 -11.68 17.93
N THR A 101 -14.05 -10.85 18.97
CA THR A 101 -15.00 -11.18 20.05
C THR A 101 -16.44 -11.15 19.56
N ASP A 102 -16.83 -10.12 18.81
CA ASP A 102 -18.19 -9.92 18.29
C ASP A 102 -18.56 -10.97 17.25
N SER A 103 -17.65 -11.32 16.34
CA SER A 103 -17.85 -12.38 15.35
C SER A 103 -17.84 -13.80 15.94
N GLY A 104 -17.26 -13.96 17.13
CA GLY A 104 -17.01 -15.26 17.74
C GLY A 104 -16.00 -16.11 16.95
N ALA A 105 -15.11 -15.48 16.19
CA ALA A 105 -14.07 -16.18 15.45
C ALA A 105 -13.09 -16.86 16.41
N SER A 106 -13.11 -18.18 16.41
CA SER A 106 -12.24 -19.00 17.28
C SER A 106 -10.87 -19.29 16.67
N ILE A 107 -10.71 -19.02 15.38
CA ILE A 107 -9.46 -19.19 14.62
C ILE A 107 -9.17 -17.90 13.88
N CYS A 108 -7.91 -17.49 13.90
CA CYS A 108 -7.37 -16.42 13.08
C CYS A 108 -6.20 -16.95 12.25
N LEU A 109 -6.32 -16.85 10.92
CA LEU A 109 -5.24 -17.17 9.99
C LEU A 109 -4.33 -15.99 9.84
N ILE A 110 -3.02 -16.19 9.98
CA ILE A 110 -1.97 -15.19 9.87
C ILE A 110 -0.85 -15.68 8.96
N ASN A 111 0.02 -14.80 8.52
CA ASN A 111 1.27 -15.13 7.80
C ASN A 111 2.51 -14.50 8.43
N THR A 112 2.36 -13.82 9.58
CA THR A 112 3.45 -13.22 10.35
C THR A 112 2.99 -13.01 11.79
N ASN A 113 3.91 -13.10 12.74
CA ASN A 113 3.62 -12.94 14.18
C ASN A 113 3.67 -11.47 14.66
N THR A 114 3.91 -10.52 13.78
CA THR A 114 4.07 -9.09 14.13
C THR A 114 2.79 -8.27 14.02
N LEU A 115 1.66 -8.89 13.67
CA LEU A 115 0.40 -8.19 13.44
C LEU A 115 -0.28 -7.75 14.75
N PRO A 116 -1.06 -6.67 14.75
CA PRO A 116 -1.82 -6.18 15.90
C PRO A 116 -3.05 -7.07 16.17
N ILE A 117 -2.82 -8.37 16.37
CA ILE A 117 -3.86 -9.37 16.64
C ILE A 117 -3.69 -9.87 18.07
N PRO A 118 -4.72 -9.76 18.90
CA PRO A 118 -4.67 -10.30 20.26
C PRO A 118 -4.69 -11.83 20.25
N ASP A 119 -3.68 -12.45 20.80
CA ASP A 119 -3.48 -13.91 20.87
C ASP A 119 -4.36 -14.60 21.93
N ASP A 120 -4.99 -13.83 22.80
CA ASP A 120 -5.86 -14.31 23.87
C ASP A 120 -7.33 -14.52 23.44
N VAL A 121 -7.71 -14.15 22.22
CA VAL A 121 -9.10 -14.18 21.74
C VAL A 121 -9.36 -15.35 20.78
N ALA A 122 -8.38 -15.71 19.93
CA ALA A 122 -8.52 -16.75 18.92
C ALA A 122 -7.25 -17.61 18.83
N LEU A 123 -7.40 -18.84 18.32
CA LEU A 123 -6.27 -19.69 17.95
C LEU A 123 -5.61 -19.11 16.70
N LEU A 124 -4.38 -18.66 16.82
CA LEU A 124 -3.58 -18.19 15.69
C LEU A 124 -3.02 -19.40 14.92
N ILE A 125 -3.20 -19.41 13.61
CA ILE A 125 -2.64 -20.40 12.70
C ILE A 125 -1.82 -19.65 11.66
N ASP A 126 -0.51 -19.82 11.69
CA ASP A 126 0.39 -19.25 10.70
C ASP A 126 0.40 -20.11 9.44
N VAL A 127 -0.23 -19.61 8.37
CA VAL A 127 -0.36 -20.32 7.10
C VAL A 127 0.92 -20.34 6.27
N SER A 128 1.92 -19.52 6.62
CA SER A 128 3.24 -19.59 6.00
C SER A 128 4.01 -20.86 6.38
N GLN A 129 3.67 -21.44 7.54
CA GLN A 129 4.19 -22.73 8.00
C GLN A 129 3.38 -23.86 7.37
N SER A 130 3.55 -24.10 6.09
CA SER A 130 2.75 -25.04 5.30
C SER A 130 2.78 -26.48 5.86
N GLU A 131 3.82 -26.87 6.60
CA GLU A 131 3.98 -28.17 7.25
C GLU A 131 2.80 -28.51 8.19
N ILE A 132 2.12 -27.50 8.73
CA ILE A 132 0.97 -27.73 9.65
C ILE A 132 -0.27 -28.30 8.94
N TYR A 133 -0.35 -28.19 7.61
CA TYR A 133 -1.50 -28.69 6.83
C TYR A 133 -1.11 -29.50 5.60
N MET A 134 0.15 -29.58 5.20
CA MET A 134 0.61 -30.33 4.02
C MET A 134 0.32 -31.85 4.09
N ASP A 135 0.17 -32.41 5.31
CA ASP A 135 -0.17 -33.80 5.52
C ASP A 135 -1.66 -34.10 5.35
N LYS A 136 -2.51 -33.08 5.21
CA LYS A 136 -3.96 -33.22 5.07
C LYS A 136 -4.35 -33.66 3.65
N PRO A 137 -5.57 -34.22 3.49
CA PRO A 137 -6.05 -34.64 2.18
C PRO A 137 -6.10 -33.50 1.17
N ILE A 138 -5.67 -33.77 -0.05
CA ILE A 138 -5.73 -32.83 -1.18
C ILE A 138 -7.11 -32.80 -1.87
N THR A 139 -8.02 -33.69 -1.47
CA THR A 139 -9.37 -33.80 -2.04
C THR A 139 -10.28 -32.71 -1.51
N VAL A 140 -11.24 -32.29 -2.32
CA VAL A 140 -12.27 -31.33 -1.91
C VAL A 140 -12.98 -31.81 -0.65
N PRO A 141 -13.05 -31.02 0.43
CA PRO A 141 -13.73 -31.38 1.65
C PRO A 141 -15.25 -31.53 1.42
N SER A 142 -15.86 -32.48 2.10
CA SER A 142 -17.31 -32.60 2.10
C SER A 142 -17.92 -31.76 3.20
N THR A 143 -18.62 -30.70 2.85
CA THR A 143 -19.30 -29.80 3.78
C THR A 143 -20.78 -29.66 3.46
N GLN A 144 -21.58 -29.23 4.44
CA GLN A 144 -23.01 -28.93 4.25
C GLN A 144 -23.29 -27.46 4.01
N VAL A 145 -22.29 -26.72 3.52
CA VAL A 145 -22.47 -25.29 3.20
C VAL A 145 -23.36 -25.13 1.96
N GLY A 146 -24.23 -24.15 2.01
CA GLY A 146 -25.14 -23.82 0.91
C GLY A 146 -25.24 -22.32 0.68
N PRO A 147 -25.95 -21.88 -0.34
CA PRO A 147 -25.96 -20.50 -0.83
C PRO A 147 -26.44 -19.45 0.20
N ASP A 148 -27.28 -19.86 1.16
CA ASP A 148 -27.77 -19.00 2.23
C ASP A 148 -26.79 -18.84 3.40
N HIS A 149 -25.76 -19.68 3.49
CA HIS A 149 -24.72 -19.51 4.50
C HIS A 149 -23.83 -18.32 4.20
N LEU A 150 -23.08 -17.87 5.22
CA LEU A 150 -22.24 -16.67 5.13
C LEU A 150 -20.98 -16.97 4.33
N VAL A 151 -20.67 -16.07 3.39
CA VAL A 151 -19.35 -16.00 2.75
C VAL A 151 -18.40 -15.17 3.59
N ALA A 152 -18.90 -14.09 4.20
CA ALA A 152 -18.10 -13.19 5.01
C ALA A 152 -18.93 -12.42 6.04
N ILE A 153 -18.26 -11.90 7.06
CA ILE A 153 -18.77 -10.91 8.01
C ILE A 153 -17.87 -9.67 7.88
N TYR A 154 -18.33 -8.66 7.15
CA TYR A 154 -17.60 -7.42 6.98
C TYR A 154 -17.96 -6.41 8.06
N TYR A 155 -16.94 -5.87 8.73
CA TYR A 155 -17.14 -4.85 9.75
C TYR A 155 -17.11 -3.46 9.15
N THR A 156 -18.20 -2.73 9.34
CA THR A 156 -18.34 -1.32 8.92
C THR A 156 -18.45 -0.42 10.14
N SER A 157 -18.12 0.87 9.99
CA SER A 157 -18.32 1.87 11.04
C SER A 157 -19.77 1.89 11.53
N GLY A 158 -19.94 2.03 12.82
CA GLY A 158 -21.26 1.98 13.49
C GLY A 158 -21.67 3.29 14.14
N THR A 159 -22.95 3.62 14.05
CA THR A 159 -23.54 4.84 14.67
C THR A 159 -23.41 4.88 16.19
N THR A 160 -23.09 3.75 16.83
CA THR A 160 -22.98 3.61 18.31
C THR A 160 -21.52 3.55 18.77
N GLY A 161 -20.56 4.04 17.98
CA GLY A 161 -19.15 4.10 18.35
C GLY A 161 -18.43 2.74 18.37
N LYS A 162 -19.04 1.67 17.84
CA LYS A 162 -18.40 0.37 17.65
C LYS A 162 -18.69 -0.15 16.25
N PRO A 163 -17.71 -0.82 15.59
CA PRO A 163 -17.93 -1.49 14.32
C PRO A 163 -19.09 -2.47 14.40
N LYS A 164 -19.86 -2.58 13.31
CA LYS A 164 -20.95 -3.53 13.16
C LYS A 164 -20.65 -4.54 12.07
N GLY A 165 -20.81 -5.83 12.33
CA GLY A 165 -20.61 -6.91 11.36
C GLY A 165 -21.80 -7.05 10.41
N VAL A 166 -21.56 -7.05 9.11
CA VAL A 166 -22.56 -7.31 8.06
C VAL A 166 -22.44 -8.75 7.60
N SER A 167 -23.53 -9.52 7.73
CA SER A 167 -23.59 -10.96 7.41
C SER A 167 -23.87 -11.18 5.94
N VAL A 168 -22.83 -11.26 5.11
CA VAL A 168 -22.92 -11.43 3.66
C VAL A 168 -23.06 -12.91 3.29
N ARG A 169 -23.99 -13.22 2.35
CA ARG A 169 -24.27 -14.62 1.93
C ARG A 169 -23.56 -14.98 0.64
N HIS A 170 -23.28 -16.28 0.46
CA HIS A 170 -22.74 -16.82 -0.80
C HIS A 170 -23.60 -16.46 -2.01
N GLN A 171 -24.92 -16.56 -1.89
CA GLN A 171 -25.87 -16.30 -2.97
C GLN A 171 -25.71 -14.89 -3.57
N GLY A 172 -25.51 -13.87 -2.73
CA GLY A 172 -25.31 -12.49 -3.18
C GLY A 172 -24.05 -12.34 -4.04
N TRP A 173 -22.95 -12.95 -3.61
CA TRP A 173 -21.69 -12.93 -4.36
C TRP A 173 -21.77 -13.74 -5.65
N VAL A 174 -22.33 -14.95 -5.62
CA VAL A 174 -22.51 -15.77 -6.83
C VAL A 174 -23.32 -15.01 -7.88
N ASN A 175 -24.43 -14.39 -7.50
CA ASN A 175 -25.22 -13.54 -8.41
C ASN A 175 -24.41 -12.39 -8.99
N ARG A 176 -23.65 -11.68 -8.14
CA ARG A 176 -22.84 -10.54 -8.56
C ARG A 176 -21.73 -10.95 -9.52
N ILE A 177 -20.99 -12.01 -9.21
CA ILE A 177 -19.89 -12.55 -10.02
C ILE A 177 -20.40 -13.03 -11.38
N CYS A 178 -21.47 -13.83 -11.38
CA CYS A 178 -22.08 -14.32 -12.63
C CYS A 178 -22.60 -13.17 -13.52
N TRP A 179 -23.15 -12.11 -12.89
CA TRP A 179 -23.57 -10.92 -13.62
C TRP A 179 -22.38 -10.19 -14.26
N MET A 180 -21.26 -10.04 -13.52
CA MET A 180 -20.02 -9.45 -14.05
C MET A 180 -19.53 -10.23 -15.28
N GLN A 181 -19.44 -11.55 -15.20
CA GLN A 181 -19.00 -12.37 -16.31
C GLN A 181 -19.94 -12.26 -17.52
N HIS A 182 -21.24 -12.19 -17.26
CA HIS A 182 -22.22 -12.02 -18.35
C HIS A 182 -22.05 -10.68 -19.09
N GLN A 183 -21.77 -9.61 -18.38
CA GLN A 183 -21.66 -8.26 -18.95
C GLN A 183 -20.28 -7.98 -19.57
N PHE A 184 -19.20 -8.33 -18.85
CA PHE A 184 -17.85 -7.87 -19.20
C PHE A 184 -17.00 -8.98 -19.83
N LYS A 185 -17.41 -10.25 -19.75
CA LYS A 185 -16.80 -11.41 -20.41
C LYS A 185 -15.28 -11.43 -20.24
N LEU A 186 -14.82 -11.45 -18.99
CA LEU A 186 -13.42 -11.62 -18.69
C LEU A 186 -12.91 -12.92 -19.32
N ASP A 187 -11.83 -12.82 -20.10
CA ASP A 187 -11.23 -13.96 -20.79
C ASP A 187 -10.22 -14.67 -19.87
N SER A 188 -10.04 -15.96 -20.06
CA SER A 188 -9.12 -16.78 -19.27
C SER A 188 -7.63 -16.38 -19.42
N HIS A 189 -7.28 -15.65 -20.46
CA HIS A 189 -5.92 -15.16 -20.67
C HIS A 189 -5.67 -13.75 -20.09
N GLU A 190 -6.73 -13.10 -19.60
CA GLU A 190 -6.64 -11.76 -19.04
C GLU A 190 -6.18 -11.77 -17.57
N THR A 191 -5.65 -10.64 -17.13
CA THR A 191 -5.22 -10.43 -15.75
C THR A 191 -6.07 -9.36 -15.07
N VAL A 192 -6.43 -9.60 -13.82
CA VAL A 192 -7.05 -8.61 -12.92
C VAL A 192 -6.09 -8.27 -11.80
N LEU A 193 -5.88 -6.98 -11.53
CA LEU A 193 -5.03 -6.53 -10.44
C LEU A 193 -5.78 -6.60 -9.11
N GLN A 194 -5.27 -7.39 -8.17
CA GLN A 194 -5.73 -7.40 -6.79
C GLN A 194 -4.93 -6.39 -5.96
N LYS A 195 -5.56 -5.26 -5.64
CA LYS A 195 -4.97 -4.20 -4.82
C LYS A 195 -5.86 -3.73 -3.67
N THR A 196 -7.14 -4.06 -3.72
CA THR A 196 -8.11 -3.65 -2.69
C THR A 196 -7.82 -4.36 -1.37
N THR A 197 -7.86 -3.62 -0.27
CA THR A 197 -7.66 -4.22 1.07
C THR A 197 -8.78 -5.18 1.41
N LEU A 198 -8.45 -6.26 2.12
CA LEU A 198 -9.39 -7.35 2.40
C LEU A 198 -10.65 -6.91 3.16
N THR A 199 -10.58 -5.78 3.86
CA THR A 199 -11.71 -5.21 4.62
C THR A 199 -12.82 -4.61 3.75
N PHE A 200 -12.61 -4.51 2.43
CA PHE A 200 -13.64 -4.10 1.46
C PHE A 200 -14.15 -5.30 0.68
N ASP A 201 -15.45 -5.38 0.49
CA ASP A 201 -16.10 -6.50 -0.19
C ASP A 201 -15.88 -6.51 -1.71
N ASP A 202 -15.42 -5.42 -2.32
CA ASP A 202 -14.94 -5.37 -3.72
C ASP A 202 -13.84 -6.41 -4.02
N VAL A 203 -13.04 -6.79 -3.02
CA VAL A 203 -12.03 -7.84 -3.11
C VAL A 203 -12.60 -9.17 -3.63
N GLY A 204 -13.89 -9.41 -3.38
CA GLY A 204 -14.60 -10.57 -3.89
C GLY A 204 -14.67 -10.62 -5.43
N LEU A 205 -14.71 -9.46 -6.11
CA LEU A 205 -14.67 -9.39 -7.56
C LEU A 205 -13.23 -9.59 -8.08
N GLU A 206 -12.24 -8.99 -7.42
CA GLU A 206 -10.83 -9.12 -7.83
C GLU A 206 -10.38 -10.58 -7.80
N TYR A 207 -10.82 -11.39 -6.82
CA TYR A 207 -10.50 -12.81 -6.74
C TYR A 207 -11.51 -13.71 -7.47
N PHE A 208 -12.76 -13.76 -7.01
CA PHE A 208 -13.69 -14.83 -7.36
C PHE A 208 -14.29 -14.65 -8.75
N TRP A 209 -14.48 -13.42 -9.26
CA TRP A 209 -14.84 -13.24 -10.64
C TRP A 209 -13.71 -13.65 -11.57
N THR A 210 -12.49 -13.26 -11.23
CA THR A 210 -11.29 -13.62 -11.99
C THR A 210 -11.14 -15.15 -12.07
N TRP A 211 -11.24 -15.82 -10.94
CA TRP A 211 -11.11 -17.27 -10.92
C TRP A 211 -12.27 -17.99 -11.60
N MET A 212 -13.51 -17.50 -11.50
CA MET A 212 -14.63 -18.04 -12.25
C MET A 212 -14.41 -17.99 -13.76
N ALA A 213 -13.75 -16.95 -14.26
CA ALA A 213 -13.41 -16.79 -15.66
C ALA A 213 -12.24 -17.68 -16.12
N GLY A 214 -11.53 -18.33 -15.20
CA GLY A 214 -10.29 -19.03 -15.49
C GLY A 214 -9.10 -18.08 -15.70
N ALA A 215 -9.24 -16.80 -15.35
CA ALA A 215 -8.26 -15.74 -15.55
C ALA A 215 -7.23 -15.66 -14.41
N ARG A 216 -6.23 -14.80 -14.56
CA ARG A 216 -5.11 -14.65 -13.62
C ARG A 216 -5.32 -13.46 -12.70
N VAL A 217 -5.12 -13.64 -11.40
CA VAL A 217 -5.04 -12.58 -10.41
C VAL A 217 -3.60 -12.16 -10.22
N ALA A 218 -3.27 -10.90 -10.46
CA ALA A 218 -1.97 -10.33 -10.09
C ALA A 218 -2.10 -9.62 -8.74
N LEU A 219 -1.29 -10.00 -7.77
CA LEU A 219 -1.29 -9.39 -6.44
C LEU A 219 -0.35 -8.18 -6.42
N LEU A 220 -0.88 -7.03 -6.04
CA LEU A 220 -0.05 -5.85 -5.75
C LEU A 220 0.61 -6.05 -4.39
N GLU A 221 1.86 -5.67 -4.24
CA GLU A 221 2.59 -5.79 -2.98
C GLU A 221 1.93 -5.04 -1.82
N PRO A 222 2.09 -5.51 -0.56
CA PRO A 222 1.61 -4.83 0.62
C PRO A 222 2.11 -3.39 0.70
N GLY A 223 1.26 -2.47 1.17
CA GLY A 223 1.61 -1.04 1.27
C GLY A 223 1.43 -0.24 -0.02
N PHE A 224 1.69 -0.82 -1.20
CA PHE A 224 1.67 -0.10 -2.49
C PHE A 224 0.28 0.25 -3.03
N HIS A 225 -0.78 -0.23 -2.42
CA HIS A 225 -2.16 0.13 -2.82
C HIS A 225 -2.49 1.63 -2.66
N ARG A 226 -1.63 2.38 -1.98
CA ARG A 226 -1.70 3.84 -1.82
C ARG A 226 -0.74 4.59 -2.73
N ASP A 227 0.13 3.89 -3.44
CA ASP A 227 1.13 4.46 -4.34
C ASP A 227 0.68 4.37 -5.80
N PRO A 228 0.35 5.52 -6.45
CA PRO A 228 -0.06 5.54 -7.85
C PRO A 228 1.00 5.03 -8.82
N TYR A 229 2.30 5.26 -8.54
CA TYR A 229 3.38 4.79 -9.41
C TYR A 229 3.50 3.28 -9.38
N ALA A 230 3.51 2.68 -8.18
CA ALA A 230 3.55 1.23 -8.03
C ALA A 230 2.34 0.57 -8.71
N ILE A 231 1.15 1.17 -8.60
CA ILE A 231 -0.05 0.67 -9.28
C ILE A 231 0.13 0.74 -10.81
N ILE A 232 0.63 1.87 -11.35
CA ILE A 232 0.86 2.00 -12.80
C ILE A 232 1.88 0.98 -13.28
N GLN A 233 2.96 0.74 -12.55
CA GLN A 233 3.94 -0.29 -12.89
C GLN A 233 3.32 -1.69 -12.87
N ALA A 234 2.53 -2.03 -11.84
CA ALA A 234 1.84 -3.32 -11.78
C ALA A 234 0.84 -3.51 -12.94
N LEU A 235 0.13 -2.44 -13.35
CA LEU A 235 -0.77 -2.48 -14.52
C LEU A 235 -0.02 -2.85 -15.80
N LYS A 236 1.21 -2.35 -15.97
CA LYS A 236 2.09 -2.63 -17.11
C LYS A 236 2.69 -4.04 -17.01
N GLN A 237 3.38 -4.31 -15.90
CA GLN A 237 4.13 -5.55 -15.66
C GLN A 237 3.27 -6.79 -15.83
N TYR A 238 2.05 -6.76 -15.31
CA TYR A 238 1.14 -7.90 -15.35
C TYR A 238 0.15 -7.87 -16.52
N GLU A 239 0.30 -6.91 -17.45
CA GLU A 239 -0.61 -6.72 -18.59
C GLU A 239 -2.09 -6.72 -18.17
N VAL A 240 -2.41 -5.94 -17.15
CA VAL A 240 -3.72 -5.93 -16.49
C VAL A 240 -4.82 -5.48 -17.47
N ALA A 241 -5.88 -6.27 -17.57
CA ALA A 241 -7.04 -5.96 -18.40
C ALA A 241 -8.12 -5.19 -17.62
N ILE A 242 -8.26 -5.47 -16.32
CA ILE A 242 -9.33 -4.93 -15.48
C ILE A 242 -8.77 -4.49 -14.13
N VAL A 243 -9.20 -3.29 -13.69
CA VAL A 243 -8.81 -2.74 -12.38
C VAL A 243 -9.96 -1.97 -11.73
N PHE A 244 -10.02 -2.02 -10.40
CA PHE A 244 -11.00 -1.34 -9.57
C PHE A 244 -10.36 -0.17 -8.81
N PHE A 245 -10.97 1.02 -8.83
CA PHE A 245 -10.49 2.19 -8.10
C PHE A 245 -11.60 2.88 -7.33
N VAL A 246 -11.25 3.52 -6.23
CA VAL A 246 -12.05 4.64 -5.70
C VAL A 246 -11.73 5.90 -6.49
N PRO A 247 -12.67 6.84 -6.69
CA PRO A 247 -12.45 8.07 -7.46
C PRO A 247 -11.21 8.86 -7.04
N SER A 248 -10.93 8.96 -5.74
CA SER A 248 -9.75 9.67 -5.23
C SER A 248 -8.43 9.04 -5.73
N MET A 249 -8.31 7.69 -5.73
CA MET A 249 -7.14 7.00 -6.28
C MET A 249 -7.08 7.11 -7.80
N LEU A 250 -8.22 6.99 -8.50
CA LEU A 250 -8.27 7.16 -9.94
C LEU A 250 -7.76 8.55 -10.35
N LYS A 251 -8.10 9.60 -9.61
CA LYS A 251 -7.57 10.96 -9.85
C LYS A 251 -6.03 10.97 -9.82
N MET A 252 -5.43 10.38 -8.78
CA MET A 252 -3.98 10.33 -8.63
C MET A 252 -3.29 9.53 -9.75
N ILE A 253 -3.90 8.45 -10.21
CA ILE A 253 -3.41 7.67 -11.35
C ILE A 253 -3.45 8.51 -12.64
N LEU A 254 -4.59 9.17 -12.92
CA LEU A 254 -4.76 9.97 -14.14
C LEU A 254 -3.81 11.18 -14.21
N GLU A 255 -3.44 11.76 -13.08
CA GLU A 255 -2.47 12.86 -13.00
C GLU A 255 -1.03 12.42 -13.29
N ARG A 256 -0.75 11.10 -13.30
CA ARG A 256 0.61 10.55 -13.41
C ARG A 256 0.83 9.68 -14.64
N ILE A 257 -0.23 9.20 -15.28
CA ILE A 257 -0.11 8.46 -16.54
C ILE A 257 0.45 9.40 -17.62
N SER A 258 1.57 9.00 -18.21
CA SER A 258 2.20 9.68 -19.35
C SER A 258 1.73 9.10 -20.69
N VAL A 259 2.05 9.79 -21.77
CA VAL A 259 1.76 9.28 -23.13
C VAL A 259 2.56 7.98 -23.40
N ALA A 260 3.76 7.87 -22.87
CA ALA A 260 4.59 6.66 -23.01
C ALA A 260 3.97 5.44 -22.31
N ASP A 261 3.23 5.66 -21.22
CA ASP A 261 2.55 4.58 -20.49
C ASP A 261 1.40 3.95 -21.30
N LEU A 262 0.79 4.71 -22.23
CA LEU A 262 -0.40 4.26 -22.95
C LEU A 262 -0.16 3.02 -23.83
N GLU A 263 1.03 2.90 -24.41
CA GLU A 263 1.41 1.73 -25.22
C GLU A 263 1.57 0.49 -24.33
N GLN A 264 2.20 0.65 -23.16
CA GLN A 264 2.40 -0.42 -22.19
C GLN A 264 1.11 -0.80 -21.43
N LEU A 265 0.10 0.08 -21.42
CA LEU A 265 -1.23 -0.16 -20.89
C LEU A 265 -2.23 -0.65 -21.96
N ALA A 266 -1.76 -1.18 -23.09
CA ALA A 266 -2.62 -1.65 -24.17
C ALA A 266 -3.62 -2.75 -23.74
N SER A 267 -3.24 -3.59 -22.77
CA SER A 267 -4.09 -4.64 -22.21
C SER A 267 -5.25 -4.10 -21.36
N LEU A 268 -5.10 -2.91 -20.76
CA LEU A 268 -6.10 -2.31 -19.89
C LEU A 268 -7.34 -1.90 -20.72
N ARG A 269 -8.49 -2.55 -20.50
CA ARG A 269 -9.72 -2.28 -21.21
C ARG A 269 -10.84 -1.70 -20.34
N ASP A 270 -10.99 -2.17 -19.11
CA ASP A 270 -12.07 -1.75 -18.21
C ASP A 270 -11.54 -1.25 -16.87
N VAL A 271 -11.94 -0.03 -16.52
CA VAL A 271 -11.66 0.59 -15.22
C VAL A 271 -12.98 0.81 -14.48
N PHE A 272 -13.10 0.19 -13.31
CA PHE A 272 -14.25 0.34 -12.43
C PHE A 272 -13.98 1.39 -11.38
N SER A 273 -14.92 2.31 -11.19
CA SER A 273 -14.88 3.32 -10.14
C SER A 273 -16.05 3.10 -9.18
N SER A 274 -15.75 2.91 -7.89
CA SER A 274 -16.75 2.64 -6.84
C SER A 274 -16.36 3.34 -5.54
N GLY A 275 -17.25 3.29 -4.55
CA GLY A 275 -16.94 3.73 -3.20
C GLY A 275 -17.14 5.21 -2.92
N GLU A 276 -16.96 6.11 -3.88
CA GLU A 276 -17.17 7.56 -3.77
C GLU A 276 -17.98 8.11 -4.94
N ALA A 277 -18.36 9.38 -4.88
CA ALA A 277 -19.06 10.03 -5.98
C ALA A 277 -18.09 10.37 -7.12
N LEU A 278 -18.29 9.76 -8.30
CA LEU A 278 -17.56 10.08 -9.51
C LEU A 278 -18.00 11.46 -10.03
N LYS A 279 -17.04 12.36 -10.27
CA LYS A 279 -17.31 13.73 -10.72
C LYS A 279 -17.14 13.86 -12.24
N PRO A 280 -17.86 14.82 -12.90
CA PRO A 280 -17.73 15.07 -14.33
C PRO A 280 -16.30 15.40 -14.79
N GLU A 281 -15.55 16.17 -13.98
CA GLU A 281 -14.16 16.56 -14.27
C GLU A 281 -13.26 15.34 -14.34
N MET A 282 -13.49 14.35 -13.47
CA MET A 282 -12.73 13.11 -13.46
C MET A 282 -13.03 12.22 -14.67
N VAL A 283 -14.30 12.18 -15.10
CA VAL A 283 -14.66 11.47 -16.35
C VAL A 283 -13.97 12.12 -17.55
N ALA A 284 -13.90 13.46 -17.58
CA ALA A 284 -13.19 14.18 -18.62
C ALA A 284 -11.68 13.87 -18.61
N ALA A 285 -11.06 13.89 -17.42
CA ALA A 285 -9.66 13.53 -17.26
C ALA A 285 -9.39 12.06 -17.66
N PHE A 286 -10.28 11.14 -17.31
CA PHE A 286 -10.16 9.74 -17.72
C PHE A 286 -10.11 9.58 -19.24
N HIS A 287 -11.07 10.13 -19.96
CA HIS A 287 -11.11 10.00 -21.41
C HIS A 287 -9.98 10.76 -22.13
N HIS A 288 -9.38 11.76 -21.45
CA HIS A 288 -8.20 12.45 -21.98
C HIS A 288 -6.93 11.62 -21.81
N ASN A 289 -6.71 11.08 -20.61
CA ASN A 289 -5.46 10.38 -20.24
C ASN A 289 -5.50 8.87 -20.59
N LEU A 290 -6.67 8.25 -20.67
CA LEU A 290 -6.87 6.85 -21.03
C LEU A 290 -7.88 6.72 -22.18
N PRO A 291 -7.55 7.25 -23.37
CA PRO A 291 -8.43 7.14 -24.52
C PRO A 291 -8.67 5.66 -24.86
N GLU A 292 -9.85 5.37 -25.41
CA GLU A 292 -10.26 4.03 -25.84
C GLU A 292 -10.45 2.99 -24.72
N ARG A 293 -10.32 3.38 -23.45
CA ARG A 293 -10.62 2.53 -22.28
C ARG A 293 -12.02 2.82 -21.77
N ASN A 294 -12.62 1.80 -21.15
CA ASN A 294 -13.98 1.91 -20.62
C ASN A 294 -13.94 2.33 -19.15
N LEU A 295 -14.68 3.39 -18.80
CA LEU A 295 -14.91 3.77 -17.40
C LEU A 295 -16.30 3.33 -16.97
N HIS A 296 -16.38 2.59 -15.88
CA HIS A 296 -17.63 2.13 -15.27
C HIS A 296 -17.79 2.75 -13.88
N ASN A 297 -18.99 3.27 -13.59
CA ASN A 297 -19.31 3.83 -12.27
C ASN A 297 -20.26 2.89 -11.56
N SER A 298 -19.77 2.18 -10.53
CA SER A 298 -20.56 1.26 -9.71
C SER A 298 -20.93 1.88 -8.38
N TYR A 299 -22.08 1.44 -7.86
CA TYR A 299 -22.59 1.87 -6.55
C TYR A 299 -23.16 0.68 -5.81
N GLY A 300 -22.73 0.54 -4.56
CA GLY A 300 -23.26 -0.40 -3.60
C GLY A 300 -22.89 -0.06 -2.16
N VAL A 301 -23.38 -0.88 -1.28
CA VAL A 301 -23.04 -0.89 0.15
C VAL A 301 -22.90 -2.35 0.59
N THR A 302 -22.09 -2.62 1.60
CA THR A 302 -21.79 -3.99 2.06
C THR A 302 -23.05 -4.78 2.43
N GLU A 303 -24.10 -4.10 2.89
CA GLU A 303 -25.39 -4.71 3.23
C GLU A 303 -26.17 -5.27 2.03
N VAL A 304 -25.65 -5.06 0.78
CA VAL A 304 -26.25 -5.59 -0.44
C VAL A 304 -25.23 -6.34 -1.34
N SER A 305 -24.14 -6.82 -0.75
CA SER A 305 -23.11 -7.65 -1.41
C SER A 305 -22.41 -6.94 -2.57
N ILE A 306 -21.48 -6.06 -2.24
CA ILE A 306 -20.60 -5.29 -3.13
C ILE A 306 -21.39 -4.14 -3.80
N ASP A 307 -21.88 -4.35 -5.02
CA ASP A 307 -22.56 -3.33 -5.81
C ASP A 307 -23.99 -3.74 -6.18
N SER A 308 -24.86 -2.75 -6.33
CA SER A 308 -26.27 -2.96 -6.68
C SER A 308 -26.67 -2.28 -7.99
N THR A 309 -25.91 -1.26 -8.41
CA THR A 309 -26.12 -0.57 -9.69
C THR A 309 -24.80 -0.29 -10.38
N ILE A 310 -24.85 -0.12 -11.70
CA ILE A 310 -23.68 0.25 -12.48
C ILE A 310 -24.08 1.12 -13.68
N HIS A 311 -23.29 2.18 -13.91
CA HIS A 311 -23.27 2.95 -15.14
C HIS A 311 -22.10 2.46 -16.00
N MET A 312 -22.37 1.58 -16.94
CA MET A 312 -21.37 1.04 -17.86
C MET A 312 -20.99 2.09 -18.90
N ASN A 313 -19.71 2.15 -19.25
CA ASN A 313 -19.15 3.02 -20.30
C ASN A 313 -19.62 4.47 -20.12
N VAL A 314 -19.25 5.09 -19.00
CA VAL A 314 -19.60 6.48 -18.69
C VAL A 314 -19.10 7.39 -19.81
N PRO A 315 -19.99 8.02 -20.61
CA PRO A 315 -19.58 8.77 -21.79
C PRO A 315 -19.04 10.16 -21.42
N LEU A 316 -18.15 10.70 -22.25
CA LEU A 316 -17.68 12.08 -22.17
C LEU A 316 -18.78 13.09 -22.51
N GLU A 317 -19.73 12.71 -23.38
CA GLU A 317 -20.78 13.60 -23.85
C GLU A 317 -21.82 13.93 -22.77
N GLY A 318 -22.31 15.18 -22.76
CA GLY A 318 -23.36 15.62 -21.85
C GLY A 318 -22.94 15.92 -20.42
N LEU A 319 -21.64 15.88 -20.08
CA LEU A 319 -21.13 16.13 -18.73
C LEU A 319 -21.28 17.59 -18.27
N ARG A 320 -21.09 18.56 -19.18
CA ARG A 320 -21.08 20.01 -18.84
C ARG A 320 -22.36 20.55 -18.21
N ALA A 321 -23.49 19.85 -18.40
CA ALA A 321 -24.79 20.24 -17.85
C ALA A 321 -25.15 19.53 -16.55
N ARG A 322 -24.30 18.62 -16.04
CA ARG A 322 -24.64 17.75 -14.90
C ARG A 322 -23.69 17.99 -13.73
N ARG A 323 -24.23 18.06 -12.52
CA ARG A 323 -23.46 18.18 -11.28
C ARG A 323 -22.91 16.83 -10.81
N ASN A 324 -23.62 15.73 -11.10
CA ASN A 324 -23.28 14.38 -10.64
C ASN A 324 -23.36 13.38 -11.79
N ILE A 325 -22.51 12.37 -11.74
CA ILE A 325 -22.55 11.22 -12.65
C ILE A 325 -23.61 10.23 -12.11
N SER A 326 -24.39 9.65 -13.04
CA SER A 326 -25.36 8.60 -12.71
C SER A 326 -24.63 7.37 -12.15
N ILE A 327 -25.23 6.71 -11.17
CA ILE A 327 -24.83 5.38 -10.71
C ILE A 327 -25.45 4.26 -11.58
N GLY A 328 -26.09 4.62 -12.67
CA GLY A 328 -26.55 3.71 -13.72
C GLY A 328 -27.87 3.03 -13.44
N ARG A 329 -27.89 1.73 -13.63
CA ARG A 329 -29.07 0.86 -13.52
C ARG A 329 -28.81 -0.32 -12.60
N PRO A 330 -29.88 -0.96 -12.05
CA PRO A 330 -29.74 -2.15 -11.22
C PRO A 330 -29.00 -3.27 -11.96
N ILE A 331 -28.18 -4.00 -11.22
CA ILE A 331 -27.59 -5.28 -11.69
C ILE A 331 -28.66 -6.39 -11.68
N GLY A 332 -28.37 -7.51 -12.34
CA GLY A 332 -29.32 -8.61 -12.41
C GLY A 332 -29.77 -9.12 -11.03
N ASN A 333 -31.07 -9.36 -10.89
CA ASN A 333 -31.74 -9.90 -9.71
C ASN A 333 -31.72 -8.99 -8.46
N ASN A 334 -31.33 -7.71 -8.63
CA ASN A 334 -31.49 -6.66 -7.62
C ASN A 334 -32.61 -5.70 -8.03
N PHE A 335 -33.34 -5.18 -7.06
CA PHE A 335 -34.41 -4.23 -7.20
C PHE A 335 -34.05 -2.93 -6.52
N ILE A 336 -34.27 -1.83 -7.20
CA ILE A 336 -33.98 -0.49 -6.69
C ILE A 336 -35.29 0.30 -6.61
N TYR A 337 -35.57 0.84 -5.43
CA TYR A 337 -36.75 1.66 -5.20
C TYR A 337 -36.33 3.04 -4.69
N VAL A 338 -36.98 4.08 -5.19
CA VAL A 338 -36.87 5.44 -4.67
C VAL A 338 -38.25 5.79 -4.08
N LEU A 339 -38.29 5.89 -2.76
CA LEU A 339 -39.54 5.95 -1.98
C LEU A 339 -39.61 7.23 -1.12
N ASP A 340 -40.85 7.64 -0.82
CA ASP A 340 -41.11 8.68 0.19
C ASP A 340 -41.01 8.14 1.64
N GLU A 341 -41.32 8.98 2.63
CA GLU A 341 -41.29 8.59 4.04
C GLU A 341 -42.32 7.50 4.39
N MET A 342 -43.40 7.37 3.62
CA MET A 342 -44.44 6.37 3.78
C MET A 342 -44.16 5.10 2.97
N GLN A 343 -42.97 5.01 2.35
CA GLN A 343 -42.55 3.92 1.48
C GLN A 343 -43.37 3.78 0.18
N ASN A 344 -43.96 4.88 -0.34
CA ASN A 344 -44.57 4.91 -1.67
C ASN A 344 -43.54 5.31 -2.70
N PRO A 345 -43.58 4.75 -3.94
CA PRO A 345 -42.71 5.16 -5.03
C PRO A 345 -42.90 6.64 -5.38
N VAL A 346 -41.82 7.38 -5.54
CA VAL A 346 -41.87 8.76 -6.01
C VAL A 346 -41.84 8.83 -7.53
N PRO A 347 -42.44 9.88 -8.13
CA PRO A 347 -42.37 10.10 -9.58
C PRO A 347 -40.94 10.28 -10.10
N ILE A 348 -40.73 10.02 -11.39
CA ILE A 348 -39.45 10.28 -12.08
C ILE A 348 -39.07 11.74 -11.93
N GLY A 349 -37.80 12.01 -11.60
CA GLY A 349 -37.26 13.33 -11.32
C GLY A 349 -37.48 13.83 -9.88
N VAL A 350 -38.31 13.15 -9.08
CA VAL A 350 -38.55 13.51 -7.68
C VAL A 350 -37.55 12.78 -6.77
N HIS A 351 -37.00 13.50 -5.82
CA HIS A 351 -36.08 12.98 -4.83
C HIS A 351 -36.80 12.11 -3.79
N GLY A 352 -36.26 10.96 -3.46
CA GLY A 352 -36.77 10.07 -2.43
C GLY A 352 -35.62 9.26 -1.81
N TYR A 353 -35.97 8.45 -0.84
CA TYR A 353 -35.04 7.57 -0.14
C TYR A 353 -34.74 6.35 -1.01
N LEU A 354 -33.46 6.01 -1.09
CA LEU A 354 -32.99 4.86 -1.86
C LEU A 354 -33.10 3.58 -1.04
N TYR A 355 -33.87 2.61 -1.56
CA TYR A 355 -33.96 1.27 -1.01
C TYR A 355 -33.52 0.25 -2.04
N ILE A 356 -32.88 -0.82 -1.55
CA ILE A 356 -32.36 -1.91 -2.39
C ILE A 356 -32.96 -3.23 -1.91
N GLY A 357 -33.45 -4.05 -2.83
CA GLY A 357 -33.96 -5.39 -2.60
C GLY A 357 -33.32 -6.40 -3.55
N GLY A 358 -33.66 -7.68 -3.34
CA GLY A 358 -33.23 -8.75 -4.23
C GLY A 358 -32.19 -9.68 -3.62
N VAL A 359 -31.53 -10.44 -4.47
CA VAL A 359 -30.62 -11.53 -4.10
C VAL A 359 -29.38 -11.06 -3.36
N GLY A 360 -28.91 -9.85 -3.69
CA GLY A 360 -27.70 -9.26 -3.07
C GLY A 360 -27.84 -8.92 -1.60
N LEU A 361 -29.07 -8.91 -1.02
CA LEU A 361 -29.25 -8.52 0.39
C LEU A 361 -28.48 -9.42 1.34
N ALA A 362 -27.73 -8.82 2.26
CA ALA A 362 -27.13 -9.49 3.40
C ALA A 362 -28.21 -10.11 4.31
N ARG A 363 -27.82 -11.07 5.13
CA ARG A 363 -28.72 -11.68 6.13
C ARG A 363 -29.17 -10.63 7.15
N GLY A 364 -28.30 -9.67 7.47
CA GLY A 364 -28.50 -8.58 8.39
C GLY A 364 -27.20 -8.23 9.10
N TYR A 365 -27.31 -7.51 10.22
CA TYR A 365 -26.16 -7.25 11.09
C TYR A 365 -25.92 -8.46 12.01
N TYR A 366 -24.66 -8.89 12.08
CA TYR A 366 -24.27 -10.09 12.83
C TYR A 366 -24.55 -9.88 14.32
N GLY A 367 -25.26 -10.84 14.92
CA GLY A 367 -25.60 -10.81 16.34
C GLY A 367 -26.57 -9.69 16.77
N ASP A 368 -27.03 -8.80 15.86
CA ASP A 368 -27.86 -7.63 16.20
C ASP A 368 -29.20 -7.60 15.44
N PRO A 369 -30.21 -8.33 15.92
CA PRO A 369 -31.54 -8.36 15.32
C PRO A 369 -32.27 -7.00 15.41
N VAL A 370 -31.96 -6.19 16.42
CA VAL A 370 -32.59 -4.87 16.61
C VAL A 370 -32.16 -3.91 15.50
N LYS A 371 -30.85 -3.76 15.29
CA LYS A 371 -30.34 -2.93 14.17
C LYS A 371 -30.74 -3.51 12.82
N THR A 372 -30.79 -4.82 12.68
CA THR A 372 -31.27 -5.48 11.47
C THR A 372 -32.71 -5.05 11.16
N GLY A 373 -33.62 -5.11 12.13
CA GLY A 373 -35.01 -4.68 11.94
C GLY A 373 -35.21 -3.20 11.69
N GLN A 374 -34.22 -2.36 12.06
CA GLN A 374 -34.23 -0.90 11.77
C GLN A 374 -33.76 -0.54 10.35
N ALA A 375 -33.02 -1.42 9.69
CA ALA A 375 -32.43 -1.18 8.38
C ALA A 375 -33.02 -2.04 7.26
N PHE A 376 -33.45 -3.25 7.57
CA PHE A 376 -34.04 -4.20 6.64
C PHE A 376 -35.54 -4.37 6.91
N PHE A 377 -36.35 -3.98 5.93
CA PHE A 377 -37.80 -3.97 6.03
C PHE A 377 -38.41 -5.05 5.13
N ALA A 378 -39.69 -5.44 5.40
CA ALA A 378 -40.41 -6.25 4.43
C ALA A 378 -40.57 -5.46 3.11
N ASN A 379 -40.42 -6.13 1.98
CA ASN A 379 -40.62 -5.48 0.68
C ASN A 379 -42.11 -5.30 0.43
N PRO A 380 -42.63 -4.05 0.28
CA PRO A 380 -44.04 -3.81 0.05
C PRO A 380 -44.51 -4.15 -1.36
N PHE A 381 -43.59 -4.46 -2.29
CA PHE A 381 -43.93 -4.65 -3.71
C PHE A 381 -43.75 -6.10 -4.19
N THR A 382 -42.89 -6.86 -3.53
CA THR A 382 -42.61 -8.27 -3.85
C THR A 382 -42.28 -9.04 -2.57
N ASP A 383 -42.21 -10.36 -2.67
CA ASP A 383 -41.70 -11.19 -1.59
C ASP A 383 -40.26 -10.81 -1.23
N GLY A 384 -39.90 -10.95 0.04
CA GLY A 384 -38.55 -10.71 0.54
C GLY A 384 -38.41 -9.40 1.34
N ARG A 385 -37.20 -8.84 1.31
CA ARG A 385 -36.86 -7.64 2.11
C ARG A 385 -36.26 -6.55 1.23
N ILE A 386 -36.25 -5.33 1.76
CA ILE A 386 -35.53 -4.18 1.22
C ILE A 386 -34.64 -3.57 2.32
N TYR A 387 -33.49 -3.06 1.91
CA TYR A 387 -32.55 -2.35 2.75
C TYR A 387 -32.61 -0.86 2.49
N ARG A 388 -32.69 -0.05 3.55
CA ARG A 388 -32.63 1.41 3.47
C ARG A 388 -31.19 1.88 3.50
N THR A 389 -30.69 2.47 2.39
CA THR A 389 -29.26 2.84 2.26
C THR A 389 -28.88 4.09 3.05
N GLY A 390 -29.83 4.95 3.35
CA GLY A 390 -29.61 6.30 3.88
C GLY A 390 -29.30 7.34 2.78
N ASP A 391 -29.20 6.95 1.54
CA ASP A 391 -28.99 7.85 0.40
C ASP A 391 -30.32 8.42 -0.11
N ILE A 392 -30.25 9.64 -0.65
CA ILE A 392 -31.34 10.30 -1.37
C ILE A 392 -31.02 10.21 -2.86
N ALA A 393 -31.98 9.75 -3.64
CA ALA A 393 -31.78 9.51 -5.07
C ALA A 393 -33.01 9.91 -5.89
N TYR A 394 -32.85 9.95 -7.20
CA TYR A 394 -33.96 10.07 -8.17
C TYR A 394 -33.63 9.32 -9.46
N TYR A 395 -34.68 8.91 -10.18
CA TYR A 395 -34.58 8.41 -11.54
C TYR A 395 -34.72 9.54 -12.56
N ASP A 396 -33.86 9.58 -13.57
CA ASP A 396 -34.11 10.45 -14.73
C ASP A 396 -35.10 9.79 -15.73
N ALA A 397 -35.51 10.56 -16.73
CA ALA A 397 -36.44 10.08 -17.77
C ALA A 397 -35.89 8.91 -18.62
N THR A 398 -34.58 8.65 -18.55
CA THR A 398 -33.94 7.50 -19.25
C THR A 398 -33.85 6.25 -18.37
N GLY A 399 -34.33 6.33 -17.12
CA GLY A 399 -34.28 5.26 -16.14
C GLY A 399 -32.90 5.05 -15.53
N LYS A 400 -32.00 6.06 -15.57
CA LYS A 400 -30.75 6.08 -14.84
C LYS A 400 -30.96 6.68 -13.46
N LEU A 401 -30.27 6.14 -12.47
CA LEU A 401 -30.34 6.55 -11.08
C LEU A 401 -29.23 7.56 -10.73
N TYR A 402 -29.56 8.57 -9.95
CA TYR A 402 -28.64 9.60 -9.47
C TYR A 402 -28.73 9.75 -7.97
N ILE A 403 -27.60 9.80 -7.29
CA ILE A 403 -27.48 10.15 -5.86
C ILE A 403 -27.40 11.66 -5.73
N VAL A 404 -28.18 12.20 -4.78
CA VAL A 404 -28.23 13.64 -4.48
C VAL A 404 -27.48 13.96 -3.19
N GLY A 405 -27.51 13.05 -2.21
CA GLY A 405 -26.89 13.22 -0.90
C GLY A 405 -27.32 12.12 0.06
N ARG A 406 -27.07 12.33 1.35
CA ARG A 406 -27.44 11.44 2.45
C ARG A 406 -28.33 12.13 3.47
N ILE A 407 -29.16 11.34 4.15
CA ILE A 407 -30.02 11.82 5.26
C ILE A 407 -29.28 11.81 6.60
N ASP A 408 -28.20 11.06 6.70
CA ASP A 408 -27.41 10.86 7.91
C ASP A 408 -26.05 11.58 7.82
N ASN A 409 -25.27 11.47 8.88
CA ASN A 409 -23.94 12.06 8.96
C ASN A 409 -22.82 11.11 8.46
N GLN A 410 -23.23 10.04 7.79
CA GLN A 410 -22.29 9.08 7.24
C GLN A 410 -21.58 9.65 6.02
N LEU A 411 -20.28 9.42 5.94
CA LEU A 411 -19.42 9.93 4.88
C LEU A 411 -18.58 8.78 4.31
N LYS A 412 -18.06 9.01 3.13
CA LYS A 412 -16.99 8.20 2.57
C LYS A 412 -15.75 9.09 2.40
N ILE A 413 -14.64 8.71 3.03
CA ILE A 413 -13.35 9.40 2.98
C ILE A 413 -12.35 8.42 2.40
N ARG A 414 -11.80 8.71 1.22
CA ARG A 414 -10.91 7.82 0.47
C ARG A 414 -11.51 6.41 0.31
N GLY A 415 -12.80 6.35 -0.03
CA GLY A 415 -13.57 5.12 -0.17
C GLY A 415 -14.02 4.48 1.13
N MET A 416 -13.45 4.84 2.28
CA MET A 416 -13.77 4.25 3.59
C MET A 416 -15.02 4.89 4.19
N ARG A 417 -15.93 4.04 4.66
CA ARG A 417 -17.16 4.44 5.33
C ARG A 417 -16.85 4.95 6.73
N VAL A 418 -17.17 6.23 7.00
CA VAL A 418 -16.90 6.92 8.26
C VAL A 418 -18.21 7.39 8.87
N GLU A 419 -18.46 6.97 10.10
CA GLU A 419 -19.54 7.48 10.94
C GLU A 419 -18.97 8.54 11.88
N LEU A 420 -19.37 9.80 11.71
CA LEU A 420 -18.91 10.88 12.59
C LEU A 420 -19.26 10.63 14.07
N GLY A 421 -20.34 9.89 14.33
CA GLY A 421 -20.76 9.47 15.68
C GLY A 421 -19.74 8.58 16.37
N GLU A 422 -19.08 7.64 15.64
CA GLU A 422 -18.04 6.76 16.20
C GLU A 422 -16.86 7.58 16.70
N ILE A 423 -16.44 8.58 15.93
CA ILE A 423 -15.33 9.46 16.30
C ILE A 423 -15.73 10.34 17.49
N THR A 424 -16.94 10.92 17.45
CA THR A 424 -17.48 11.72 18.56
C THR A 424 -17.50 10.93 19.87
N ASP A 425 -17.99 9.69 19.84
CA ASP A 425 -18.07 8.83 21.02
C ASP A 425 -16.68 8.51 21.59
N VAL A 426 -15.68 8.26 20.71
CA VAL A 426 -14.30 8.00 21.16
C VAL A 426 -13.72 9.23 21.83
N ILE A 427 -13.78 10.40 21.19
CA ILE A 427 -13.24 11.65 21.72
C ILE A 427 -13.90 12.01 23.06
N SER A 428 -15.23 11.83 23.17
CA SER A 428 -16.00 12.14 24.38
C SER A 428 -15.68 11.22 25.59
N ARG A 429 -14.94 10.13 25.39
CA ARG A 429 -14.45 9.28 26.52
C ARG A 429 -13.25 9.88 27.23
N HIS A 430 -12.58 10.85 26.62
CA HIS A 430 -11.42 11.47 27.24
C HIS A 430 -11.88 12.36 28.40
N ALA A 431 -11.23 12.24 29.57
CA ALA A 431 -11.63 12.92 30.81
C ALA A 431 -11.65 14.45 30.70
N ASP A 432 -10.83 15.01 29.84
CA ASP A 432 -10.70 16.45 29.60
C ASP A 432 -11.73 17.00 28.62
N ILE A 433 -12.60 16.16 28.04
CA ILE A 433 -13.59 16.56 27.06
C ILE A 433 -14.98 16.55 27.69
N GLN A 434 -15.68 17.68 27.67
CA GLN A 434 -17.06 17.79 28.13
C GLN A 434 -18.05 17.42 27.04
N GLU A 435 -17.88 17.96 25.84
CA GLU A 435 -18.69 17.68 24.65
C GLU A 435 -17.82 17.74 23.39
N CYS A 436 -18.21 16.96 22.37
CA CYS A 436 -17.55 16.94 21.07
C CYS A 436 -18.60 16.92 19.95
N ALA A 437 -18.34 17.67 18.87
CA ALA A 437 -19.08 17.58 17.63
C ALA A 437 -18.12 17.44 16.44
N MET A 438 -18.46 16.56 15.49
CA MET A 438 -17.66 16.30 14.32
C MET A 438 -18.26 16.92 13.07
N LEU A 439 -17.40 17.54 12.24
CA LEU A 439 -17.75 17.93 10.88
C LEU A 439 -16.70 17.38 9.90
N ALA A 440 -17.18 17.09 8.69
CA ALA A 440 -16.28 16.90 7.55
C ALA A 440 -16.38 18.14 6.67
N GLU A 441 -15.26 18.77 6.45
CA GLU A 441 -15.14 20.07 5.78
C GLU A 441 -14.05 20.03 4.72
N ARG A 442 -14.17 20.91 3.73
CA ARG A 442 -13.12 21.20 2.78
C ARG A 442 -12.42 22.47 3.22
N TRP A 443 -11.09 22.48 3.21
CA TRP A 443 -10.29 23.61 3.65
C TRP A 443 -9.38 24.09 2.54
N GLY A 444 -9.36 25.41 2.32
CA GLY A 444 -8.57 26.04 1.27
C GLY A 444 -8.98 25.56 -0.12
N ASP A 445 -8.02 25.39 -0.98
CA ASP A 445 -8.18 24.88 -2.36
C ASP A 445 -8.25 23.33 -2.42
N ASP A 446 -8.15 22.66 -1.26
CA ASP A 446 -8.22 21.19 -1.19
C ASP A 446 -9.65 20.72 -1.48
N GLU A 447 -9.81 19.93 -2.52
CA GLU A 447 -11.09 19.31 -2.88
C GLU A 447 -11.46 18.13 -1.97
N GLU A 448 -10.52 17.63 -1.14
CA GLU A 448 -10.73 16.51 -0.24
C GLU A 448 -11.46 16.92 1.05
N LEU A 449 -12.32 16.01 1.55
CA LEU A 449 -12.96 16.16 2.85
C LEU A 449 -11.97 15.84 3.97
N SER A 450 -11.83 16.77 4.91
CA SER A 450 -11.05 16.60 6.14
C SER A 450 -11.97 16.55 7.36
N LEU A 451 -11.61 15.77 8.37
CA LEU A 451 -12.34 15.65 9.63
C LEU A 451 -11.90 16.75 10.60
N SER A 452 -12.87 17.52 11.12
CA SER A 452 -12.66 18.53 12.15
C SER A 452 -13.48 18.18 13.41
N ALA A 453 -12.81 18.10 14.56
CA ALA A 453 -13.43 17.89 15.86
C ALA A 453 -13.61 19.24 16.55
N TYR A 454 -14.84 19.63 16.84
CA TYR A 454 -15.19 20.80 17.66
C TYR A 454 -15.40 20.34 19.09
N ILE A 455 -14.63 20.89 20.02
CA ILE A 455 -14.48 20.34 21.36
C ILE A 455 -14.79 21.40 22.40
N GLN A 456 -15.67 21.07 23.32
CA GLN A 456 -15.83 21.78 24.58
C GLN A 456 -14.98 21.07 25.64
N LEU A 457 -14.01 21.78 26.21
CA LEU A 457 -13.16 21.24 27.25
C LEU A 457 -13.89 21.16 28.60
N ALA A 458 -13.50 20.21 29.45
CA ALA A 458 -13.88 20.17 30.84
C ALA A 458 -13.29 21.38 31.60
N PRO A 459 -13.92 21.86 32.65
CA PRO A 459 -13.43 22.99 33.44
C PRO A 459 -12.00 22.74 33.94
N SER A 460 -11.10 23.68 33.69
CA SER A 460 -9.68 23.62 34.05
C SER A 460 -8.81 22.57 33.31
N SER A 461 -9.29 22.05 32.18
CA SER A 461 -8.50 21.19 31.31
C SER A 461 -7.52 22.01 30.48
N GLU A 462 -6.31 21.51 30.32
CA GLU A 462 -5.21 22.04 29.47
C GLU A 462 -4.69 20.98 28.49
N ILE A 463 -5.55 20.08 28.04
CA ILE A 463 -5.14 19.02 27.11
C ILE A 463 -4.57 19.60 25.80
N LEU A 464 -3.51 19.00 25.29
CA LEU A 464 -2.92 19.33 23.99
C LEU A 464 -3.60 18.56 22.84
N SER A 465 -3.58 19.11 21.64
CA SER A 465 -4.11 18.40 20.46
C SER A 465 -3.35 17.11 20.18
N THR A 466 -2.02 17.09 20.44
CA THR A 466 -1.16 15.91 20.36
C THR A 466 -1.62 14.78 21.27
N ASP A 467 -1.96 15.10 22.54
CA ASP A 467 -2.40 14.08 23.49
C ASP A 467 -3.74 13.48 23.07
N LEU A 468 -4.65 14.34 22.62
CA LEU A 468 -5.94 13.90 22.14
C LEU A 468 -5.82 13.10 20.84
N ARG A 469 -4.92 13.47 19.93
CA ARG A 469 -4.62 12.74 18.71
C ARG A 469 -4.04 11.36 19.04
N ASN A 470 -3.07 11.29 19.98
CA ASN A 470 -2.49 10.03 20.44
C ASN A 470 -3.55 9.14 21.12
N PHE A 471 -4.44 9.73 21.92
CA PHE A 471 -5.57 8.99 22.45
C PHE A 471 -6.47 8.43 21.34
N CYS A 472 -6.79 9.21 20.31
CA CYS A 472 -7.56 8.72 19.16
C CYS A 472 -6.84 7.58 18.43
N ARG A 473 -5.51 7.65 18.24
CA ARG A 473 -4.70 6.60 17.60
C ARG A 473 -4.78 5.24 18.30
N THR A 474 -5.02 5.22 19.60
CA THR A 474 -5.17 3.94 20.35
C THR A 474 -6.51 3.25 20.10
N LEU A 475 -7.52 3.96 19.56
CA LEU A 475 -8.90 3.50 19.48
C LEU A 475 -9.49 3.56 18.06
N LEU A 476 -8.99 4.46 17.20
CA LEU A 476 -9.52 4.70 15.86
C LEU A 476 -8.48 4.37 14.78
N PRO A 477 -8.93 3.85 13.62
CA PRO A 477 -8.09 3.74 12.45
C PRO A 477 -7.61 5.12 11.97
N SER A 478 -6.48 5.18 11.29
CA SER A 478 -5.84 6.43 10.86
C SER A 478 -6.75 7.37 10.07
N HIS A 479 -7.61 6.84 9.20
CA HIS A 479 -8.54 7.60 8.38
C HIS A 479 -9.71 8.24 9.16
N MET A 480 -9.95 7.82 10.40
CA MET A 480 -10.96 8.37 11.30
C MET A 480 -10.40 9.41 12.29
N ILE A 481 -9.10 9.59 12.34
CA ILE A 481 -8.48 10.57 13.24
C ILE A 481 -8.71 11.98 12.69
N PRO A 482 -9.29 12.90 13.49
CA PRO A 482 -9.48 14.27 13.03
C PRO A 482 -8.16 14.94 12.69
N SER A 483 -8.11 15.60 11.54
CA SER A 483 -6.97 16.44 11.17
C SER A 483 -6.89 17.71 12.00
N ARG A 484 -8.03 18.15 12.57
CA ARG A 484 -8.13 19.38 13.38
C ARG A 484 -8.95 19.15 14.63
N PHE A 485 -8.49 19.72 15.74
CA PHE A 485 -9.19 19.81 17.01
C PHE A 485 -9.41 21.29 17.32
N ILE A 486 -10.68 21.74 17.33
CA ILE A 486 -11.07 23.13 17.46
C ILE A 486 -11.79 23.29 18.79
N THR A 487 -11.28 24.13 19.69
CA THR A 487 -11.93 24.44 20.96
C THR A 487 -13.03 25.48 20.79
N ILE A 488 -14.16 25.23 21.45
CA ILE A 488 -15.29 26.13 21.46
C ILE A 488 -15.88 26.17 22.88
N ASP A 489 -16.47 27.30 23.25
CA ASP A 489 -17.08 27.47 24.59
C ASP A 489 -18.31 26.59 24.77
N ARG A 490 -19.06 26.34 23.70
CA ARG A 490 -20.27 25.53 23.71
C ARG A 490 -20.62 25.02 22.32
N ILE A 491 -21.07 23.76 22.24
CA ILE A 491 -21.63 23.18 21.02
C ILE A 491 -22.99 23.90 20.69
N PRO A 492 -23.09 24.57 19.52
CA PRO A 492 -24.33 25.26 19.14
C PRO A 492 -25.39 24.25 18.71
N LEU A 493 -26.61 24.44 19.26
CA LEU A 493 -27.77 23.64 18.89
C LEU A 493 -28.81 24.53 18.21
N ASN A 494 -29.47 24.00 17.20
CA ASN A 494 -30.58 24.66 16.55
C ASN A 494 -31.86 24.63 17.44
N SER A 495 -32.95 25.26 16.98
CA SER A 495 -34.24 25.33 17.71
C SER A 495 -34.84 23.96 18.06
N ASN A 496 -34.44 22.90 17.38
CA ASN A 496 -34.88 21.51 17.59
C ASN A 496 -33.94 20.70 18.48
N GLY A 497 -32.93 21.32 19.09
CA GLY A 497 -31.92 20.65 19.92
C GLY A 497 -30.90 19.81 19.15
N LYS A 498 -30.82 19.96 17.82
CA LYS A 498 -29.80 19.29 16.98
C LYS A 498 -28.61 20.21 16.73
N LEU A 499 -27.47 19.62 16.47
CA LEU A 499 -26.25 20.34 16.11
C LEU A 499 -26.49 21.37 15.00
N ASP A 500 -26.18 22.64 15.28
CA ASP A 500 -26.20 23.72 14.28
C ASP A 500 -24.86 23.81 13.54
N LYS A 501 -24.78 23.06 12.43
CA LYS A 501 -23.57 23.01 11.59
C LYS A 501 -23.20 24.37 10.98
N ALA A 502 -24.20 25.24 10.73
CA ALA A 502 -23.96 26.56 10.15
C ALA A 502 -23.35 27.51 11.20
N ALA A 503 -23.87 27.46 12.42
CA ALA A 503 -23.33 28.22 13.54
C ALA A 503 -21.91 27.76 13.89
N LEU A 504 -21.63 26.44 13.92
CA LEU A 504 -20.28 25.91 14.13
C LEU A 504 -19.25 26.46 13.15
N LYS A 505 -19.64 26.58 11.88
CA LYS A 505 -18.74 27.12 10.84
C LYS A 505 -18.43 28.61 10.99
N GLN A 506 -19.29 29.36 11.70
CA GLN A 506 -19.18 30.81 11.90
C GLN A 506 -18.54 31.18 13.24
N LEU A 507 -18.39 30.21 14.17
CA LEU A 507 -17.75 30.47 15.45
C LEU A 507 -16.29 30.92 15.25
N ASP A 508 -15.90 31.92 16.06
CA ASP A 508 -14.52 32.35 16.15
C ASP A 508 -13.65 31.20 16.67
N ARG A 509 -12.63 30.81 15.91
CA ARG A 509 -11.99 29.51 16.04
C ARG A 509 -10.81 29.60 17.00
N GLY A 510 -11.03 29.26 18.27
CA GLY A 510 -9.92 28.86 19.13
C GLY A 510 -9.45 27.48 18.71
N THR A 511 -8.24 27.34 18.22
CA THR A 511 -7.58 26.03 18.21
C THR A 511 -7.26 25.62 19.64
N LEU A 512 -7.30 24.31 19.95
CA LEU A 512 -6.69 23.81 21.18
C LEU A 512 -5.33 24.51 21.32
N LYS A 513 -5.05 25.05 22.48
CA LYS A 513 -3.73 25.57 22.80
C LYS A 513 -2.73 24.43 22.66
N ASP A 514 -2.20 24.31 21.49
CA ASP A 514 -0.93 23.68 21.34
C ASP A 514 0.05 24.64 21.98
N TYR A 515 0.96 24.13 22.76
CA TYR A 515 2.12 24.93 23.15
C TYR A 515 2.91 25.16 21.86
N ILE A 516 2.47 26.14 21.07
CA ILE A 516 3.19 26.57 19.89
C ILE A 516 4.43 27.25 20.49
N ALA A 517 5.53 26.54 20.53
CA ALA A 517 6.81 27.16 20.74
C ALA A 517 6.89 28.27 19.69
N ALA A 518 7.05 29.51 20.12
CA ALA A 518 7.22 30.59 19.18
C ALA A 518 8.49 30.30 18.36
N PRO A 519 8.48 30.56 17.04
CA PRO A 519 9.67 30.40 16.20
C PRO A 519 10.84 31.15 16.84
N GLN A 520 12.02 30.52 16.88
CA GLN A 520 13.22 31.08 17.51
C GLN A 520 13.80 32.26 16.74
N ASP A 521 13.56 32.28 15.42
CA ASP A 521 14.05 33.32 14.51
C ASP A 521 13.19 33.43 13.23
N GLU A 522 13.50 34.38 12.37
CA GLU A 522 12.80 34.65 11.11
C GLU A 522 12.88 33.46 10.12
N LEU A 523 13.94 32.63 10.19
CA LEU A 523 14.09 31.45 9.34
C LEU A 523 13.10 30.36 9.75
N GLU A 524 13.03 30.04 11.03
CA GLU A 524 12.09 29.05 11.57
C GLU A 524 10.63 29.48 11.33
N GLU A 525 10.36 30.80 11.42
CA GLU A 525 9.05 31.36 11.09
C GLU A 525 8.69 31.16 9.61
N LYS A 526 9.65 31.35 8.69
CA LYS A 526 9.42 31.10 7.25
C LYS A 526 9.25 29.63 6.93
N VAL A 527 10.05 28.75 7.53
CA VAL A 527 9.90 27.28 7.38
C VAL A 527 8.53 26.87 7.91
N MET A 528 8.14 27.35 9.08
CA MET A 528 6.82 27.12 9.67
C MET A 528 5.71 27.54 8.71
N GLN A 529 5.79 28.72 8.12
CA GLN A 529 4.78 29.21 7.19
C GLN A 529 4.67 28.31 5.94
N ILE A 530 5.79 27.86 5.38
CA ILE A 530 5.79 26.95 4.23
C ILE A 530 5.15 25.61 4.59
N PHE A 531 5.44 25.06 5.77
CA PHE A 531 4.78 23.85 6.26
C PHE A 531 3.27 24.06 6.37
N MET A 532 2.83 25.19 6.96
CA MET A 532 1.41 25.54 7.11
C MET A 532 0.71 25.62 5.75
N ASP A 533 1.33 26.28 4.78
CA ASP A 533 0.77 26.46 3.43
C ASP A 533 0.64 25.12 2.70
N ILE A 534 1.63 24.24 2.80
CA ILE A 534 1.62 22.91 2.17
C ILE A 534 0.62 21.98 2.86
N LEU A 535 0.57 22.02 4.18
CA LEU A 535 -0.39 21.21 4.95
C LEU A 535 -1.82 21.72 4.84
N GLY A 536 -2.00 23.01 4.54
CA GLY A 536 -3.30 23.68 4.48
C GLY A 536 -3.88 23.92 5.88
N VAL A 537 -3.04 24.28 6.85
CA VAL A 537 -3.41 24.49 8.26
C VAL A 537 -3.07 25.92 8.72
N ASP A 538 -3.85 26.48 9.66
CA ASP A 538 -3.61 27.81 10.20
C ASP A 538 -2.58 27.83 11.34
N THR A 539 -2.24 26.66 11.89
CA THR A 539 -1.27 26.47 12.98
C THR A 539 -0.54 25.16 12.83
N ILE A 540 0.70 25.09 13.29
CA ILE A 540 1.55 23.90 13.22
C ILE A 540 2.46 23.82 14.45
N HIS A 541 2.77 22.60 14.89
CA HIS A 541 3.76 22.36 15.95
C HIS A 541 5.16 22.32 15.38
N LEU A 542 6.06 23.11 15.95
CA LEU A 542 7.44 23.20 15.49
C LEU A 542 8.25 21.91 15.68
N HIS A 543 7.88 21.09 16.67
CA HIS A 543 8.58 19.87 17.08
C HIS A 543 7.79 18.58 16.74
N GLU A 544 6.67 18.67 16.07
CA GLU A 544 5.88 17.52 15.65
C GLU A 544 6.18 17.19 14.18
N SER A 545 6.22 15.88 13.87
CA SER A 545 6.53 15.42 12.51
C SER A 545 5.54 15.98 11.48
N PHE A 546 6.04 16.37 10.32
CA PHE A 546 5.26 16.76 9.15
C PHE A 546 4.15 15.74 8.84
N PHE A 547 4.48 14.46 8.94
CA PHE A 547 3.56 13.38 8.64
C PHE A 547 2.44 13.26 9.68
N ASP A 548 2.75 13.51 10.94
CA ASP A 548 1.80 13.50 12.04
C ASP A 548 0.80 14.65 11.98
N GLN A 549 1.21 15.76 11.34
CA GLN A 549 0.37 16.94 11.15
C GLN A 549 -0.44 16.92 9.85
N GLY A 550 -0.54 15.76 9.19
CA GLY A 550 -1.35 15.55 7.98
C GLY A 550 -0.57 15.63 6.67
N GLY A 551 0.77 15.60 6.76
CA GLY A 551 1.65 15.44 5.62
C GLY A 551 1.58 14.00 5.06
N HIS A 552 1.80 13.87 3.77
CA HIS A 552 1.91 12.60 3.05
C HIS A 552 2.90 12.75 1.90
N SER A 553 3.24 11.66 1.24
CA SER A 553 4.33 11.62 0.23
C SER A 553 4.24 12.72 -0.82
N ILE A 554 3.05 13.05 -1.32
CA ILE A 554 2.88 14.12 -2.33
C ILE A 554 3.16 15.51 -1.74
N LYS A 555 2.61 15.77 -0.54
CA LYS A 555 2.88 17.03 0.19
C LYS A 555 4.35 17.13 0.58
N ALA A 556 5.02 15.99 0.89
CA ALA A 556 6.45 15.94 1.21
C ALA A 556 7.32 16.38 0.01
N VAL A 557 7.07 15.85 -1.17
CA VAL A 557 7.77 16.27 -2.40
C VAL A 557 7.56 17.75 -2.66
N ARG A 558 6.31 18.23 -2.55
CA ARG A 558 5.98 19.65 -2.77
C ARG A 558 6.60 20.56 -1.72
N LEU A 559 6.65 20.13 -0.46
CA LEU A 559 7.30 20.84 0.63
C LEU A 559 8.78 21.03 0.33
N MET A 560 9.50 19.98 -0.04
CA MET A 560 10.92 20.05 -0.36
C MET A 560 11.21 20.93 -1.57
N ASP A 561 10.39 20.87 -2.62
CA ASP A 561 10.53 21.76 -3.77
C ASP A 561 10.39 23.24 -3.37
N VAL A 562 9.39 23.60 -2.56
CA VAL A 562 9.18 24.99 -2.09
C VAL A 562 10.30 25.43 -1.16
N LEU A 563 10.75 24.60 -0.22
CA LEU A 563 11.88 24.88 0.67
C LEU A 563 13.16 25.14 -0.13
N ASN A 564 13.48 24.26 -1.09
CA ASN A 564 14.66 24.38 -1.92
C ASN A 564 14.67 25.67 -2.76
N ARG A 565 13.54 26.03 -3.37
CA ARG A 565 13.41 27.28 -4.12
C ARG A 565 13.51 28.50 -3.22
N THR A 566 12.91 28.47 -2.03
CA THR A 566 12.85 29.62 -1.11
C THR A 566 14.20 29.90 -0.48
N PHE A 567 14.89 28.86 -0.01
CA PHE A 567 16.14 28.99 0.74
C PHE A 567 17.41 28.71 -0.10
N LYS A 568 17.21 28.34 -1.40
CA LYS A 568 18.27 27.93 -2.33
C LYS A 568 19.10 26.77 -1.77
N THR A 569 18.41 25.79 -1.21
CA THR A 569 18.94 24.54 -0.67
C THR A 569 18.71 23.40 -1.66
N GLN A 570 19.26 22.22 -1.36
CA GLN A 570 19.08 20.98 -2.12
C GLN A 570 18.62 19.86 -1.17
N LEU A 571 17.61 20.16 -0.34
CA LEU A 571 17.03 19.16 0.57
C LEU A 571 16.33 18.06 -0.22
N SER A 572 16.67 16.82 0.04
CA SER A 572 15.98 15.65 -0.54
C SER A 572 14.68 15.35 0.20
N VAL A 573 13.78 14.61 -0.43
CA VAL A 573 12.56 14.11 0.25
C VAL A 573 12.93 13.18 1.41
N ILE A 574 14.06 12.46 1.29
CA ILE A 574 14.61 11.61 2.35
C ILE A 574 14.96 12.43 3.59
N THR A 575 15.49 13.65 3.42
CA THR A 575 15.76 14.57 4.53
C THR A 575 14.52 14.81 5.40
N LEU A 576 13.31 14.80 4.83
CA LEU A 576 12.08 14.99 5.58
C LEU A 576 11.69 13.75 6.40
N PHE A 577 12.13 12.56 6.00
CA PHE A 577 11.90 11.35 6.80
C PHE A 577 12.84 11.31 8.02
N ASP A 578 14.07 11.81 7.87
CA ASP A 578 15.06 11.86 8.95
C ASP A 578 14.82 13.06 9.87
N TYR A 579 14.42 14.19 9.30
CA TYR A 579 14.22 15.47 9.98
C TYR A 579 12.84 16.03 9.66
N SER A 580 11.83 15.47 10.30
CA SER A 580 10.43 15.65 9.91
C SER A 580 9.74 16.88 10.52
N THR A 581 10.44 17.65 11.37
CA THR A 581 9.85 18.77 12.10
C THR A 581 10.30 20.13 11.53
N VAL A 582 9.52 21.18 11.77
CA VAL A 582 9.88 22.56 11.39
C VAL A 582 11.23 22.97 11.96
N THR A 583 11.44 22.70 13.27
CA THR A 583 12.67 23.07 13.99
C THR A 583 13.91 22.37 13.41
N GLU A 584 13.80 21.10 13.06
CA GLU A 584 14.90 20.33 12.47
C GLU A 584 15.24 20.83 11.08
N ILE A 585 14.26 21.01 10.22
CA ILE A 585 14.45 21.57 8.87
C ILE A 585 15.03 22.99 8.94
N ALA A 586 14.49 23.84 9.81
CA ALA A 586 15.04 25.20 10.01
C ALA A 586 16.48 25.15 10.52
N ARG A 587 16.81 24.21 11.41
CA ARG A 587 18.18 24.01 11.88
C ARG A 587 19.12 23.65 10.72
N ILE A 588 18.74 22.68 9.88
CA ILE A 588 19.53 22.26 8.72
C ILE A 588 19.77 23.43 7.76
N ILE A 589 18.73 24.19 7.48
CA ILE A 589 18.85 25.37 6.60
C ILE A 589 19.74 26.47 7.25
N ARG A 590 19.60 26.70 8.55
CA ARG A 590 20.35 27.74 9.31
C ARG A 590 21.86 27.47 9.39
N GLU A 591 22.18 26.22 9.66
CA GLU A 591 23.57 25.79 9.84
C GLU A 591 24.33 25.86 8.51
N GLY A 592 23.60 26.04 7.39
CA GLY A 592 24.16 25.96 6.05
C GLY A 592 24.77 24.57 5.79
N ASN A 593 24.63 23.75 6.80
CA ASN A 593 24.96 22.37 6.92
C ASN A 593 23.69 21.59 6.51
N LEU A 594 23.42 21.56 5.26
CA LEU A 594 23.58 20.25 4.61
C LEU A 594 24.97 19.83 5.07
N PRO A 595 25.11 18.67 5.77
CA PRO A 595 26.43 18.13 5.99
C PRO A 595 27.10 18.13 4.62
N GLN A 596 28.04 19.05 4.39
CA GLN A 596 28.70 19.22 3.09
C GLN A 596 29.59 18.00 2.78
N ASP A 597 29.40 16.91 3.55
CA ASP A 597 30.09 15.65 3.40
C ASP A 597 29.23 14.52 3.99
N GLN A 598 27.97 14.38 3.53
CA GLN A 598 27.24 13.13 3.79
C GLN A 598 27.71 12.05 2.83
N SER A 599 28.98 11.72 2.89
CA SER A 599 29.51 10.49 2.29
C SER A 599 29.03 9.22 3.01
N ILE A 600 28.31 9.39 4.13
CA ILE A 600 27.75 8.30 4.94
C ILE A 600 26.51 8.76 5.70
N VAL A 601 25.49 7.90 5.79
CA VAL A 601 24.23 8.15 6.51
C VAL A 601 23.99 7.08 7.56
N VAL A 602 23.36 7.45 8.68
CA VAL A 602 22.91 6.50 9.72
C VAL A 602 21.59 5.91 9.26
N LEU A 603 21.54 4.63 8.98
CA LEU A 603 20.32 3.93 8.57
C LEU A 603 19.57 3.33 9.77
N LYS A 604 20.31 2.95 10.82
CA LYS A 604 19.73 2.44 12.06
C LYS A 604 20.68 2.66 13.22
N GLU A 605 20.16 3.13 14.36
CA GLU A 605 20.88 3.15 15.62
C GLU A 605 20.63 1.86 16.40
N GLY A 606 21.68 1.19 16.81
CA GLY A 606 21.63 -0.03 17.63
C GLY A 606 21.42 0.30 19.11
N GLU A 607 21.15 -0.73 19.90
CA GLU A 607 20.93 -0.59 21.35
C GLU A 607 22.22 -0.27 22.12
N ARG A 608 23.40 -0.49 21.53
CA ARG A 608 24.71 -0.38 22.17
C ARG A 608 25.68 0.44 21.31
N ALA A 609 26.16 1.52 21.84
CA ALA A 609 27.10 2.41 21.18
C ALA A 609 28.51 1.81 20.95
N ASP A 610 28.85 0.73 21.66
CA ASP A 610 30.14 0.01 21.57
C ASP A 610 30.09 -1.20 20.62
N GLU A 611 28.95 -1.44 19.97
CA GLU A 611 28.78 -2.50 18.97
C GLU A 611 29.51 -2.14 17.67
N ILE A 612 30.19 -3.12 17.05
CA ILE A 612 30.85 -2.94 15.75
C ILE A 612 29.76 -2.70 14.69
N PRO A 613 29.79 -1.56 13.99
CA PRO A 613 28.74 -1.23 13.05
C PRO A 613 28.83 -2.03 11.75
N LEU A 614 27.68 -2.19 11.09
CA LEU A 614 27.58 -2.71 9.75
C LEU A 614 27.51 -1.56 8.73
N PHE A 615 28.37 -1.61 7.70
CA PHE A 615 28.42 -0.62 6.64
C PHE A 615 27.85 -1.20 5.35
N LEU A 616 26.84 -0.54 4.80
CA LEU A 616 26.18 -0.92 3.56
C LEU A 616 26.73 -0.11 2.38
N ILE A 617 27.10 -0.83 1.32
CA ILE A 617 27.63 -0.23 0.11
C ILE A 617 26.50 -0.07 -0.91
N PRO A 618 26.32 1.12 -1.52
CA PRO A 618 25.26 1.39 -2.48
C PRO A 618 25.26 0.44 -3.67
N THR A 619 24.08 0.19 -4.23
CA THR A 619 23.88 -0.60 -5.46
C THR A 619 24.32 0.17 -6.70
N GLY A 620 24.22 -0.43 -7.89
CA GLY A 620 24.54 0.22 -9.17
C GLY A 620 23.76 1.52 -9.42
N GLY A 621 22.54 1.66 -8.89
CA GLY A 621 21.76 2.90 -8.92
C GLY A 621 22.28 4.01 -7.99
N GLY A 622 23.25 3.73 -7.13
CA GLY A 622 23.83 4.71 -6.20
C GLY A 622 22.97 5.00 -4.96
N ASN A 623 21.81 4.40 -4.81
CA ASN A 623 20.93 4.66 -3.70
C ASN A 623 20.97 3.59 -2.60
N LEU A 624 20.57 3.95 -1.38
CA LEU A 624 20.47 3.08 -0.22
C LEU A 624 19.05 2.65 0.09
N ILE A 625 18.07 3.18 -0.64
CA ILE A 625 16.64 2.93 -0.39
C ILE A 625 16.31 1.44 -0.51
N ASN A 626 17.01 0.74 -1.40
CA ASN A 626 16.82 -0.70 -1.60
C ASN A 626 17.17 -1.54 -0.36
N TYR A 627 17.97 -1.01 0.58
CA TYR A 627 18.31 -1.69 1.82
C TYR A 627 17.31 -1.45 2.95
N TYR A 628 16.30 -0.59 2.76
CA TYR A 628 15.39 -0.18 3.82
C TYR A 628 14.71 -1.38 4.51
N GLU A 629 14.19 -2.32 3.74
CA GLU A 629 13.53 -3.52 4.27
C GLU A 629 14.50 -4.42 5.02
N LEU A 630 15.70 -4.63 4.47
CA LEU A 630 16.75 -5.40 5.15
C LEU A 630 17.13 -4.73 6.48
N VAL A 631 17.36 -3.42 6.49
CA VAL A 631 17.76 -2.66 7.68
C VAL A 631 16.68 -2.72 8.76
N SER A 632 15.40 -2.67 8.37
CA SER A 632 14.28 -2.75 9.31
C SER A 632 14.28 -4.06 10.13
N GLN A 633 14.77 -5.16 9.54
CA GLN A 633 14.74 -6.51 10.10
C GLN A 633 16.06 -6.94 10.77
N LEU A 634 17.11 -6.14 10.66
CA LEU A 634 18.38 -6.40 11.37
C LEU A 634 18.27 -5.96 12.82
N GLU A 635 18.72 -6.81 13.76
CA GLU A 635 18.61 -6.59 15.20
C GLU A 635 19.97 -6.22 15.82
N GLY A 636 19.97 -5.30 16.78
CA GLY A 636 21.10 -4.99 17.67
C GLY A 636 22.32 -4.35 17.00
N LEU A 637 22.25 -3.90 15.76
CA LEU A 637 23.34 -3.32 14.99
C LEU A 637 23.19 -1.81 14.81
N ASN A 638 24.30 -1.08 14.92
CA ASN A 638 24.45 0.24 14.31
C ASN A 638 24.70 0.04 12.82
N ILE A 639 23.89 0.66 11.94
CA ILE A 639 23.96 0.47 10.50
C ILE A 639 24.18 1.80 9.80
N TYR A 640 25.22 1.87 8.99
CA TYR A 640 25.59 3.02 8.20
C TYR A 640 25.54 2.68 6.71
N GLY A 641 25.16 3.64 5.87
CA GLY A 641 25.19 3.50 4.43
C GLY A 641 26.08 4.56 3.79
N PHE A 642 26.91 4.18 2.82
CA PHE A 642 27.71 5.13 2.05
C PHE A 642 26.87 5.85 1.00
N VAL A 643 27.19 7.13 0.74
CA VAL A 643 26.59 7.94 -0.32
C VAL A 643 27.65 8.12 -1.41
N PRO A 644 27.33 7.81 -2.68
CA PRO A 644 28.29 7.99 -3.77
C PRO A 644 28.61 9.46 -4.00
N LYS A 645 29.87 9.73 -4.34
CA LYS A 645 30.32 11.06 -4.75
C LYS A 645 29.53 11.53 -5.98
N GLY A 646 29.02 12.75 -5.95
CA GLY A 646 28.22 13.34 -7.03
C GLY A 646 26.73 12.92 -7.03
N TYR A 647 26.30 12.14 -6.03
CA TYR A 647 24.88 11.68 -5.95
C TYR A 647 23.92 12.85 -5.59
N GLU A 648 24.30 13.68 -4.63
CA GLU A 648 23.46 14.80 -4.16
C GLU A 648 24.00 16.19 -4.50
N ASN A 649 25.17 16.26 -5.14
CA ASN A 649 25.83 17.53 -5.49
C ASN A 649 26.31 17.53 -6.96
N ASP A 650 26.76 18.67 -7.46
CA ASP A 650 27.27 18.83 -8.83
C ASP A 650 28.72 18.31 -9.00
N GLU A 651 29.25 17.54 -8.04
CA GLU A 651 30.58 16.91 -8.20
C GLU A 651 30.56 15.82 -9.27
N GLU A 652 31.69 15.62 -9.91
CA GLU A 652 31.84 14.49 -10.85
C GLU A 652 31.87 13.16 -10.07
N PRO A 653 31.07 12.16 -10.48
CA PRO A 653 31.10 10.84 -9.90
C PRO A 653 32.41 10.11 -10.22
N LEU A 654 32.68 9.03 -9.50
CA LEU A 654 33.83 8.17 -9.72
C LEU A 654 33.50 7.07 -10.72
N TYR A 655 34.42 6.76 -11.64
CA TYR A 655 34.17 5.88 -12.79
C TYR A 655 34.89 4.54 -12.68
N THR A 656 35.54 4.22 -11.55
CA THR A 656 36.14 2.92 -11.31
C THR A 656 35.77 2.38 -9.94
N VAL A 657 35.67 1.04 -9.83
CA VAL A 657 35.40 0.36 -8.56
C VAL A 657 36.49 0.65 -7.53
N GLN A 658 37.71 0.77 -7.96
CA GLN A 658 38.88 1.06 -7.10
C GLN A 658 38.77 2.47 -6.50
N GLU A 659 38.45 3.49 -7.30
CA GLU A 659 38.24 4.86 -6.81
C GLU A 659 37.07 4.96 -5.83
N LEU A 660 35.97 4.29 -6.11
CA LEU A 660 34.81 4.20 -5.22
C LEU A 660 35.19 3.53 -3.90
N ALA A 661 35.86 2.39 -3.94
CA ALA A 661 36.30 1.68 -2.74
C ALA A 661 37.29 2.52 -1.91
N GLN A 662 38.22 3.21 -2.56
CA GLN A 662 39.18 4.10 -1.89
C GLN A 662 38.47 5.31 -1.25
N TYR A 663 37.48 5.87 -1.91
CA TYR A 663 36.66 6.96 -1.39
C TYR A 663 35.89 6.51 -0.14
N TYR A 664 35.16 5.39 -0.21
CA TYR A 664 34.40 4.86 0.93
C TYR A 664 35.31 4.43 2.08
N TYR A 665 36.49 3.88 1.80
CA TYR A 665 37.47 3.57 2.84
C TYR A 665 37.97 4.83 3.54
N GLY A 666 38.17 5.92 2.82
CA GLY A 666 38.51 7.22 3.40
C GLY A 666 37.43 7.74 4.35
N VAL A 667 36.16 7.61 3.95
CA VAL A 667 34.98 7.95 4.79
C VAL A 667 34.87 7.03 5.99
N LEU A 668 35.05 5.73 5.80
CA LEU A 668 35.02 4.72 6.87
C LEU A 668 36.02 5.02 7.96
N THR A 669 37.26 5.32 7.60
CA THR A 669 38.36 5.59 8.55
C THR A 669 38.23 6.93 9.28
N GLN A 670 37.52 7.89 8.75
CA GLN A 670 37.17 9.12 9.46
C GLN A 670 36.16 8.84 10.59
N LEU A 671 35.20 7.96 10.38
CA LEU A 671 34.17 7.60 11.36
C LEU A 671 34.69 6.54 12.34
N HIS A 672 35.33 5.50 11.84
CA HIS A 672 35.91 4.39 12.58
C HIS A 672 37.39 4.21 12.18
N PRO A 673 38.33 4.89 12.84
CA PRO A 673 39.74 4.87 12.46
C PRO A 673 40.43 3.49 12.56
N ILE A 674 39.90 2.60 13.37
CA ILE A 674 40.49 1.28 13.65
C ILE A 674 39.40 0.22 13.60
N GLY A 675 39.63 -0.83 12.79
CA GLY A 675 38.73 -1.98 12.70
C GLY A 675 38.63 -2.81 13.98
N PRO A 676 37.90 -3.92 14.01
CA PRO A 676 37.41 -4.63 12.82
C PRO A 676 36.21 -3.99 12.17
N TYR A 677 36.03 -4.24 10.87
CA TYR A 677 34.93 -3.71 10.08
C TYR A 677 33.98 -4.80 9.62
N ARG A 678 32.71 -4.45 9.39
CA ARG A 678 31.64 -5.29 8.83
C ARG A 678 31.10 -4.62 7.59
N LEU A 679 31.20 -5.28 6.43
CA LEU A 679 30.75 -4.75 5.16
C LEU A 679 29.67 -5.65 4.56
N LEU A 680 28.66 -5.04 3.95
CA LEU A 680 27.66 -5.71 3.13
C LEU A 680 27.44 -4.94 1.84
N GLY A 681 27.54 -5.62 0.70
CA GLY A 681 27.26 -5.04 -0.60
C GLY A 681 26.40 -5.95 -1.47
N TRP A 682 25.36 -5.39 -2.09
CA TRP A 682 24.48 -6.08 -3.01
C TRP A 682 24.77 -5.68 -4.45
N SER A 683 24.74 -6.68 -5.38
CA SER A 683 24.97 -6.45 -6.80
C SER A 683 26.31 -5.76 -7.05
N PHE A 684 26.32 -4.63 -7.77
CA PHE A 684 27.50 -3.78 -7.95
C PHE A 684 28.20 -3.41 -6.63
N GLY A 685 27.41 -3.13 -5.58
CA GLY A 685 27.93 -2.82 -4.24
C GLY A 685 28.77 -3.95 -3.64
N GLY A 686 28.52 -5.22 -4.02
CA GLY A 686 29.32 -6.37 -3.62
C GLY A 686 30.73 -6.32 -4.19
N ASN A 687 30.88 -5.86 -5.43
CA ASN A 687 32.21 -5.69 -6.06
C ASN A 687 33.00 -4.55 -5.39
N VAL A 688 32.31 -3.46 -5.04
CA VAL A 688 32.94 -2.33 -4.32
C VAL A 688 33.31 -2.75 -2.89
N ALA A 689 32.44 -3.52 -2.19
CA ALA A 689 32.73 -4.07 -0.87
C ALA A 689 33.97 -4.97 -0.86
N PHE A 690 34.12 -5.78 -1.93
CA PHE A 690 35.30 -6.63 -2.10
C PHE A 690 36.59 -5.81 -2.27
N GLU A 691 36.59 -4.76 -3.08
CA GLU A 691 37.74 -3.87 -3.22
C GLU A 691 38.02 -3.07 -1.94
N MET A 692 36.99 -2.68 -1.20
CA MET A 692 37.16 -2.08 0.15
C MET A 692 37.83 -3.07 1.10
N ALA A 693 37.44 -4.36 1.08
CA ALA A 693 38.07 -5.40 1.90
C ALA A 693 39.57 -5.52 1.59
N ARG A 694 39.92 -5.50 0.31
CA ARG A 694 41.34 -5.54 -0.11
C ARG A 694 42.12 -4.33 0.39
N ILE A 695 41.54 -3.10 0.30
CA ILE A 695 42.18 -1.87 0.82
C ILE A 695 42.34 -1.93 2.35
N ILE A 696 41.35 -2.47 3.06
CA ILE A 696 41.39 -2.65 4.51
C ILE A 696 42.54 -3.58 4.91
N GLU A 697 42.68 -4.72 4.22
CA GLU A 697 43.77 -5.68 4.45
C GLU A 697 45.14 -5.08 4.12
N ASP A 698 45.30 -4.40 2.98
CA ASP A 698 46.52 -3.70 2.58
C ASP A 698 46.95 -2.63 3.58
N ALA A 699 45.98 -1.99 4.26
CA ALA A 699 46.23 -1.06 5.35
C ALA A 699 46.53 -1.73 6.70
N GLY A 700 46.60 -3.06 6.75
CA GLY A 700 46.85 -3.84 7.97
C GLY A 700 45.74 -3.81 8.98
N GLN A 701 44.50 -3.47 8.55
CA GLN A 701 43.28 -3.46 9.37
C GLN A 701 42.57 -4.81 9.27
N GLN A 702 41.67 -5.07 10.21
CA GLN A 702 40.88 -6.30 10.26
C GLN A 702 39.48 -6.12 9.74
N LEU A 703 39.03 -7.05 8.91
CA LEU A 703 37.65 -7.21 8.52
C LEU A 703 37.02 -8.36 9.33
N GLU A 704 35.88 -8.12 9.98
CA GLU A 704 35.16 -9.15 10.71
C GLU A 704 34.19 -9.89 9.80
N TRP A 705 33.46 -9.16 8.96
CA TRP A 705 32.55 -9.74 7.98
C TRP A 705 32.66 -9.03 6.64
N LEU A 706 32.67 -9.84 5.58
CA LEU A 706 32.39 -9.42 4.21
C LEU A 706 31.20 -10.21 3.69
N ILE A 707 30.06 -9.57 3.60
CA ILE A 707 28.85 -10.16 3.05
C ILE A 707 28.68 -9.63 1.62
N ILE A 708 28.72 -10.54 0.65
CA ILE A 708 28.45 -10.24 -0.75
C ILE A 708 27.09 -10.83 -1.10
N LEU A 709 26.14 -9.95 -1.44
CA LEU A 709 24.79 -10.33 -1.77
C LEU A 709 24.61 -10.28 -3.28
N ASP A 710 24.50 -11.44 -3.89
CA ASP A 710 24.23 -11.69 -5.31
C ASP A 710 24.96 -10.75 -6.27
N ALA A 711 26.27 -10.65 -6.10
CA ALA A 711 27.13 -9.83 -6.95
C ALA A 711 27.82 -10.67 -8.02
N PRO A 712 27.75 -10.28 -9.30
CA PRO A 712 28.46 -10.97 -10.36
C PRO A 712 29.99 -10.74 -10.24
N ALA A 713 30.76 -11.78 -10.47
CA ALA A 713 32.23 -11.72 -10.50
C ALA A 713 32.78 -12.23 -11.85
N ARG A 714 33.85 -11.61 -12.30
CA ARG A 714 34.53 -12.04 -13.54
C ARG A 714 35.71 -12.95 -13.23
N SER A 715 35.82 -14.06 -13.97
CA SER A 715 36.89 -15.06 -13.80
C SER A 715 38.20 -14.64 -14.43
N HIS A 716 38.17 -13.84 -15.50
CA HIS A 716 39.34 -13.41 -16.26
C HIS A 716 39.22 -11.95 -16.72
N GLU A 717 40.35 -11.26 -16.86
CA GLU A 717 40.41 -9.90 -17.40
C GLU A 717 39.80 -9.79 -18.82
N ARG A 718 39.92 -10.84 -19.64
CA ARG A 718 39.28 -10.90 -20.98
C ARG A 718 37.76 -10.88 -20.96
N ASP A 719 37.14 -11.09 -19.80
CA ASP A 719 35.68 -11.05 -19.62
C ASP A 719 35.20 -9.60 -19.39
N VAL A 720 36.11 -8.65 -19.22
CA VAL A 720 35.85 -7.24 -19.13
C VAL A 720 35.38 -6.69 -20.49
N ARG A 721 34.33 -5.96 -20.52
CA ARG A 721 33.81 -5.24 -21.68
C ARG A 721 33.95 -3.73 -21.45
N PRO A 722 35.12 -3.14 -21.81
CA PRO A 722 35.36 -1.73 -21.54
C PRO A 722 34.33 -0.84 -22.28
N ILE A 723 33.62 -0.01 -21.55
CA ILE A 723 32.74 1.00 -22.11
C ILE A 723 33.11 2.39 -21.59
N ASN A 724 32.79 3.40 -22.36
CA ASN A 724 32.91 4.81 -21.92
C ASN A 724 31.55 5.39 -21.50
N LYS A 725 31.57 6.60 -20.91
CA LYS A 725 30.36 7.24 -20.39
C LYS A 725 29.29 7.54 -21.46
N MET A 726 29.70 7.71 -22.72
CA MET A 726 28.77 7.93 -23.83
C MET A 726 28.10 6.63 -24.27
N GLU A 727 28.84 5.53 -24.26
CA GLU A 727 28.32 4.18 -24.52
C GLU A 727 27.37 3.75 -23.41
N ALA A 728 27.70 3.98 -22.16
CA ALA A 728 26.80 3.72 -21.03
C ALA A 728 25.50 4.53 -21.12
N LEU A 729 25.58 5.81 -21.51
CA LEU A 729 24.39 6.64 -21.74
C LEU A 729 23.52 6.08 -22.87
N ALA A 730 24.13 5.60 -23.95
CA ALA A 730 23.42 5.01 -25.07
C ALA A 730 22.75 3.67 -24.68
N GLU A 731 23.46 2.82 -23.96
CA GLU A 731 22.90 1.55 -23.46
C GLU A 731 21.73 1.80 -22.51
N LEU A 732 21.88 2.72 -21.56
CA LEU A 732 20.82 3.08 -20.65
C LEU A 732 19.57 3.61 -21.40
N ALA A 733 19.76 4.53 -22.33
CA ALA A 733 18.68 5.09 -23.13
C ALA A 733 17.94 4.00 -23.94
N ASN A 734 18.70 3.17 -24.66
CA ASN A 734 18.14 2.10 -25.49
C ASN A 734 17.44 1.02 -24.67
N ASN A 735 17.99 0.62 -23.52
CA ASN A 735 17.38 -0.36 -22.62
C ASN A 735 16.04 0.13 -22.03
N ASN A 736 15.85 1.45 -21.99
CA ASN A 736 14.60 2.07 -21.55
C ASN A 736 13.71 2.54 -22.72
N GLY A 737 13.94 2.02 -23.93
CA GLY A 737 13.06 2.23 -25.09
C GLY A 737 13.26 3.57 -25.80
N TYR A 738 14.27 4.35 -25.45
CA TYR A 738 14.65 5.57 -26.15
C TYR A 738 15.76 5.28 -27.16
N GLU A 739 15.44 5.30 -28.45
CA GLU A 739 16.43 5.07 -29.53
C GLU A 739 17.41 6.24 -29.59
N PHE A 740 18.58 6.04 -29.01
CA PHE A 740 19.61 7.06 -28.85
C PHE A 740 20.87 6.70 -29.62
N VAL A 741 21.35 7.64 -30.40
CA VAL A 741 22.59 7.51 -31.18
C VAL A 741 23.63 8.50 -30.65
N PRO A 742 24.74 8.04 -30.05
CA PRO A 742 25.77 8.91 -29.48
C PRO A 742 26.33 9.89 -30.50
N SER A 743 26.23 11.19 -30.25
CA SER A 743 26.83 12.19 -31.12
C SER A 743 27.04 13.53 -30.42
N GLY A 744 28.24 14.08 -30.40
CA GLY A 744 28.50 15.41 -29.87
C GLY A 744 28.95 15.48 -28.40
N ASP A 745 28.50 16.52 -27.68
CA ASP A 745 28.89 16.76 -26.29
C ASP A 745 28.08 15.96 -25.30
N TYR A 746 28.76 15.28 -24.39
CA TYR A 746 28.14 14.38 -23.40
C TYR A 746 27.14 15.11 -22.48
N GLU A 747 27.47 16.30 -21.99
CA GLU A 747 26.60 17.05 -21.08
C GLU A 747 25.32 17.53 -21.76
N ILE A 748 25.38 17.81 -23.05
CA ILE A 748 24.21 18.17 -23.85
C ILE A 748 23.31 16.95 -24.03
N GLN A 749 23.92 15.83 -24.43
CA GLN A 749 23.19 14.58 -24.66
C GLN A 749 22.62 13.97 -23.37
N LEU A 750 23.35 14.08 -22.26
CA LEU A 750 22.86 13.67 -20.94
C LEU A 750 21.57 14.43 -20.59
N LYS A 751 21.52 15.75 -20.79
CA LYS A 751 20.32 16.56 -20.57
C LYS A 751 19.17 16.19 -21.50
N GLU A 752 19.46 15.82 -22.73
CA GLU A 752 18.46 15.37 -23.70
C GLU A 752 17.84 14.03 -23.25
N VAL A 753 18.67 13.06 -22.88
CA VAL A 753 18.24 11.75 -22.37
C VAL A 753 17.44 11.93 -21.08
N MET A 754 17.86 12.83 -20.18
CA MET A 754 17.13 13.12 -18.93
C MET A 754 15.69 13.55 -19.10
N HIS A 755 15.35 14.24 -20.18
CA HIS A 755 13.94 14.60 -20.45
C HIS A 755 13.05 13.38 -20.68
N HIS A 756 13.64 12.21 -20.94
CA HIS A 756 12.94 10.93 -21.15
C HIS A 756 12.93 10.06 -19.89
N PHE A 757 13.63 10.47 -18.81
CA PHE A 757 13.68 9.78 -17.51
C PHE A 757 13.19 10.73 -16.40
N PRO A 758 11.88 10.99 -16.30
CA PRO A 758 11.33 11.93 -15.32
C PRO A 758 11.51 11.47 -13.87
N ASP A 759 11.77 10.19 -13.63
CA ASP A 759 11.93 9.61 -12.28
C ASP A 759 13.34 9.83 -11.69
N ASP A 760 14.35 10.06 -12.55
CA ASP A 760 15.72 10.41 -12.12
C ASP A 760 15.89 11.94 -11.95
N GLY A 761 14.89 12.64 -11.44
CA GLY A 761 14.75 14.11 -11.38
C GLY A 761 15.92 14.92 -10.81
N ILE A 762 17.03 14.26 -10.46
CA ILE A 762 18.29 14.89 -10.05
C ILE A 762 19.38 14.41 -11.02
N ILE A 763 20.02 15.36 -11.74
CA ILE A 763 21.13 15.07 -12.66
C ILE A 763 22.23 14.21 -12.01
N GLY A 764 22.50 14.43 -10.73
CA GLY A 764 23.47 13.66 -9.96
C GLY A 764 23.18 12.15 -9.91
N HIS A 765 21.94 11.76 -9.72
CA HIS A 765 21.56 10.35 -9.65
C HIS A 765 21.84 9.62 -10.97
N LEU A 766 21.48 10.22 -12.10
CA LEU A 766 21.71 9.63 -13.41
C LEU A 766 23.23 9.61 -13.73
N LYS A 767 23.97 10.64 -13.40
CA LYS A 767 25.43 10.67 -13.55
C LYS A 767 26.10 9.57 -12.74
N VAL A 768 25.71 9.37 -11.49
CA VAL A 768 26.23 8.31 -10.62
C VAL A 768 25.87 6.93 -11.16
N ARG A 769 24.63 6.71 -11.59
CA ARG A 769 24.21 5.44 -12.19
C ARG A 769 25.05 5.10 -13.40
N LEU A 770 25.24 6.04 -14.34
CA LEU A 770 26.07 5.84 -15.53
C LEU A 770 27.55 5.61 -15.16
N ALA A 771 28.07 6.33 -14.17
CA ALA A 771 29.42 6.12 -13.69
C ALA A 771 29.61 4.71 -13.09
N ASN A 772 28.63 4.22 -12.34
CA ASN A 772 28.65 2.88 -11.77
C ASN A 772 28.58 1.78 -12.86
N GLU A 773 27.79 1.99 -13.95
CA GLU A 773 27.78 1.08 -15.11
C GLU A 773 29.15 1.02 -15.79
N VAL A 774 29.76 2.18 -16.03
CA VAL A 774 31.13 2.26 -16.56
C VAL A 774 32.12 1.57 -15.63
N ALA A 775 32.04 1.84 -14.33
CA ALA A 775 32.91 1.25 -13.32
C ALA A 775 32.79 -0.29 -13.31
N PHE A 776 31.54 -0.80 -13.34
CA PHE A 776 31.26 -2.23 -13.33
C PHE A 776 31.77 -2.93 -14.58
N ASP A 777 31.50 -2.39 -15.76
CA ASP A 777 31.90 -3.02 -17.03
C ASP A 777 33.39 -3.00 -17.26
N ASN A 778 34.10 -2.04 -16.66
CA ASN A 778 35.57 -1.94 -16.72
C ASN A 778 36.27 -2.67 -15.55
N TYR A 779 35.52 -3.31 -14.64
CA TYR A 779 36.09 -3.88 -13.40
C TYR A 779 36.53 -5.34 -13.55
N TYR A 780 37.74 -5.63 -13.08
CA TYR A 780 38.28 -6.96 -12.81
C TYR A 780 39.31 -6.88 -11.70
N SER A 781 39.19 -7.72 -10.67
CA SER A 781 40.24 -7.92 -9.67
C SER A 781 40.90 -9.27 -9.82
N ALA A 782 42.24 -9.28 -9.97
CA ALA A 782 43.02 -10.49 -10.09
C ALA A 782 43.49 -11.04 -8.73
N GLU A 783 43.63 -10.17 -7.72
CA GLU A 783 44.23 -10.50 -6.44
C GLU A 783 43.17 -10.94 -5.42
N PRO A 784 43.36 -12.11 -4.78
CA PRO A 784 42.45 -12.57 -3.73
C PRO A 784 42.73 -11.81 -2.42
N ILE A 785 41.68 -11.68 -1.58
CA ILE A 785 41.77 -11.22 -0.18
C ILE A 785 42.10 -12.37 0.76
N GLN A 786 42.45 -12.08 2.03
CA GLN A 786 42.69 -13.07 3.08
C GLN A 786 41.45 -13.34 3.94
N SER A 787 40.54 -12.36 4.03
CA SER A 787 39.33 -12.43 4.84
C SER A 787 38.33 -13.43 4.27
N ASP A 788 37.45 -13.91 5.18
CA ASP A 788 36.34 -14.78 4.81
C ASP A 788 35.28 -14.02 4.03
N ILE A 789 34.67 -14.68 3.05
CA ILE A 789 33.56 -14.18 2.24
C ILE A 789 32.29 -14.96 2.58
N HIS A 790 31.25 -14.24 2.96
CA HIS A 790 29.89 -14.78 3.08
C HIS A 790 29.10 -14.41 1.82
N LEU A 791 29.03 -15.33 0.87
CA LEU A 791 28.29 -15.14 -0.38
C LEU A 791 26.85 -15.60 -0.21
N LEU A 792 25.91 -14.68 -0.34
CA LEU A 792 24.48 -14.95 -0.38
C LEU A 792 24.01 -14.72 -1.82
N TYR A 793 23.41 -15.71 -2.47
CA TYR A 793 23.07 -15.63 -3.89
C TYR A 793 21.63 -16.06 -4.17
N ALA A 794 21.00 -15.45 -5.17
CA ALA A 794 19.64 -15.75 -5.61
C ALA A 794 19.52 -17.18 -6.17
N THR A 795 18.41 -17.86 -5.82
CA THR A 795 18.15 -19.22 -6.31
C THR A 795 17.40 -19.28 -7.63
N ALA A 796 16.72 -18.19 -8.01
CA ALA A 796 15.97 -18.12 -9.25
C ALA A 796 16.67 -17.22 -10.27
N GLN A 797 16.57 -17.59 -11.56
CA GLN A 797 17.01 -16.74 -12.67
C GLN A 797 15.83 -15.94 -13.18
N ASP A 798 16.06 -14.67 -13.42
CA ASP A 798 15.20 -13.87 -14.28
C ASP A 798 15.71 -14.01 -15.73
N GLU A 799 14.93 -14.62 -16.62
CA GLU A 799 15.29 -14.77 -18.02
C GLU A 799 15.44 -13.42 -18.75
N GLN A 800 14.94 -12.33 -18.17
CA GLN A 800 15.00 -10.97 -18.70
C GLN A 800 16.10 -10.11 -18.06
N SER A 801 16.71 -10.57 -16.97
CA SER A 801 17.77 -9.80 -16.31
C SER A 801 19.07 -9.88 -17.11
N PRO A 802 19.69 -8.73 -17.48
CA PRO A 802 20.99 -8.71 -18.12
C PRO A 802 22.13 -9.09 -17.15
N VAL A 803 21.83 -9.27 -15.86
CA VAL A 803 22.85 -9.58 -14.84
C VAL A 803 23.19 -11.07 -14.89
N PRO A 804 24.46 -11.45 -15.16
CA PRO A 804 24.90 -12.84 -15.14
C PRO A 804 24.69 -13.44 -13.75
N LEU A 805 24.37 -14.73 -13.70
CA LEU A 805 24.33 -15.46 -12.44
C LEU A 805 25.60 -15.25 -11.63
N THR A 806 25.43 -15.06 -10.34
CA THR A 806 26.52 -15.06 -9.38
C THR A 806 27.23 -16.42 -9.41
N ASP A 807 28.45 -16.46 -9.93
CA ASP A 807 29.24 -17.69 -9.95
C ASP A 807 29.96 -17.86 -8.62
N ALA A 808 29.42 -18.71 -7.77
CA ALA A 808 30.01 -19.01 -6.47
C ALA A 808 31.47 -19.52 -6.59
N GLN A 809 31.81 -20.25 -7.66
CA GLN A 809 33.19 -20.76 -7.87
C GLN A 809 34.17 -19.61 -8.13
N VAL A 810 33.72 -18.55 -8.82
CA VAL A 810 34.56 -17.36 -9.05
C VAL A 810 34.82 -16.64 -7.72
N TRP A 811 33.80 -16.47 -6.88
CA TRP A 811 34.00 -15.88 -5.56
C TRP A 811 34.86 -16.71 -4.62
N HIS A 812 34.76 -18.05 -4.68
CA HIS A 812 35.67 -18.95 -3.93
C HIS A 812 37.13 -18.76 -4.32
N ALA A 813 37.40 -18.42 -5.57
CA ALA A 813 38.76 -18.14 -6.03
C ALA A 813 39.27 -16.73 -5.63
N LYS A 814 38.41 -15.84 -5.14
CA LYS A 814 38.73 -14.46 -4.76
C LYS A 814 39.18 -14.30 -3.29
N THR A 815 39.21 -15.37 -2.51
CA THR A 815 39.78 -15.34 -1.16
C THR A 815 40.68 -16.52 -0.88
N THR A 816 41.72 -16.30 -0.05
CA THR A 816 42.54 -17.37 0.57
C THR A 816 41.95 -17.82 1.90
N GLY A 817 41.00 -17.07 2.48
CA GLY A 817 40.17 -17.44 3.61
C GLY A 817 39.07 -18.42 3.21
N THR A 818 38.05 -18.49 4.03
CA THR A 818 36.83 -19.30 3.78
C THR A 818 35.84 -18.53 2.91
N CYS A 819 35.27 -19.17 1.90
CA CYS A 819 34.11 -18.63 1.21
C CYS A 819 32.90 -19.54 1.47
N THR A 820 31.93 -19.05 2.26
CA THR A 820 30.66 -19.74 2.43
C THR A 820 29.68 -19.27 1.36
N SER A 821 28.90 -20.20 0.78
CA SER A 821 27.92 -19.88 -0.25
C SER A 821 26.55 -20.35 0.21
N THR A 822 25.63 -19.39 0.45
CA THR A 822 24.29 -19.67 0.94
C THR A 822 23.26 -19.24 -0.10
N PRO A 823 22.44 -20.16 -0.59
CA PRO A 823 21.33 -19.82 -1.50
C PRO A 823 20.24 -19.08 -0.73
N ILE A 824 19.78 -17.97 -1.29
CA ILE A 824 18.66 -17.18 -0.77
C ILE A 824 17.51 -17.29 -1.78
N PRO A 825 16.28 -17.61 -1.34
CA PRO A 825 15.12 -17.59 -2.22
C PRO A 825 14.94 -16.22 -2.86
N GLY A 826 14.59 -16.17 -4.15
CA GLY A 826 14.35 -14.93 -4.88
C GLY A 826 15.25 -14.78 -6.10
N HIS A 827 15.04 -13.66 -6.81
CA HIS A 827 15.81 -13.22 -7.98
C HIS A 827 16.79 -12.13 -7.60
N HIS A 828 17.73 -11.80 -8.48
CA HIS A 828 18.72 -10.75 -8.26
C HIS A 828 18.11 -9.43 -7.77
N GLU A 829 17.03 -8.99 -8.38
CA GLU A 829 16.43 -7.67 -8.11
C GLU A 829 15.57 -7.62 -6.85
N ASN A 830 15.19 -8.76 -6.27
CA ASN A 830 14.26 -8.81 -5.14
C ASN A 830 14.82 -9.40 -3.85
N LEU A 831 16.11 -9.72 -3.78
CA LEU A 831 16.73 -10.40 -2.62
C LEU A 831 16.65 -9.65 -1.31
N ILE A 832 16.51 -8.32 -1.35
CA ILE A 832 16.40 -7.46 -0.18
C ILE A 832 15.11 -6.63 -0.17
N ASP A 833 14.14 -7.00 -0.99
CA ASP A 833 12.78 -6.50 -0.88
C ASP A 833 12.05 -7.12 0.33
N TYR A 834 10.87 -6.63 0.61
CA TYR A 834 10.06 -7.00 1.78
C TYR A 834 9.93 -8.52 1.98
N ASN A 835 9.81 -9.31 0.92
CA ASN A 835 9.58 -10.75 1.02
C ASN A 835 10.86 -11.57 1.25
N HIS A 836 11.99 -11.09 0.76
CA HIS A 836 13.25 -11.84 0.74
C HIS A 836 14.28 -11.30 1.72
N ALA A 837 14.17 -10.02 2.09
CA ALA A 837 15.03 -9.37 3.08
C ALA A 837 15.08 -10.13 4.40
N VAL A 838 13.99 -10.78 4.80
CA VAL A 838 13.93 -11.62 6.00
C VAL A 838 14.97 -12.75 5.97
N ASN A 839 15.18 -13.38 4.81
CA ASN A 839 16.13 -14.49 4.68
C ASN A 839 17.58 -13.99 4.81
N VAL A 840 17.87 -12.84 4.21
CA VAL A 840 19.18 -12.18 4.36
C VAL A 840 19.35 -11.70 5.80
N ALA A 841 18.32 -11.07 6.39
CA ALA A 841 18.35 -10.58 7.76
C ALA A 841 18.53 -11.73 8.77
N GLN A 842 17.86 -12.87 8.58
CA GLN A 842 18.07 -14.05 9.43
C GLN A 842 19.50 -14.52 9.40
N TYR A 843 20.12 -14.57 8.24
CA TYR A 843 21.53 -14.94 8.11
C TYR A 843 22.43 -13.96 8.87
N VAL A 844 22.27 -12.66 8.63
CA VAL A 844 23.05 -11.60 9.29
C VAL A 844 22.82 -11.62 10.82
N ASN A 845 21.57 -11.74 11.28
CA ASN A 845 21.24 -11.81 12.70
C ASN A 845 21.83 -13.06 13.38
N GLN A 846 21.97 -14.19 12.64
CA GLN A 846 22.66 -15.38 13.16
C GLN A 846 24.16 -15.15 13.30
N MET A 847 24.80 -14.40 12.38
CA MET A 847 26.19 -13.97 12.50
C MET A 847 26.38 -13.07 13.73
N VAL A 848 25.49 -12.08 13.94
CA VAL A 848 25.50 -11.21 15.13
C VAL A 848 25.44 -12.03 16.42
N LYS A 849 24.59 -13.06 16.47
CA LYS A 849 24.44 -13.97 17.61
C LYS A 849 25.60 -14.98 17.75
N GLY A 850 26.55 -14.99 16.81
CA GLY A 850 27.69 -15.91 16.79
C GLY A 850 27.34 -17.37 16.49
N TRP A 851 26.18 -17.61 15.87
CA TRP A 851 25.71 -18.95 15.48
C TRP A 851 26.29 -19.38 14.11
N ILE A 852 26.66 -18.43 13.25
CA ILE A 852 27.41 -18.63 12.00
C ILE A 852 28.74 -17.88 12.17
N ARG A 853 29.86 -18.54 11.82
CA ARG A 853 31.23 -17.96 11.80
C ARG A 853 31.81 -18.04 10.42
#